data_6a3cf22a7e7408ae1c026965b621ee99
#
_entry.id   6a3cf22a7e7408ae1c026965b621ee99
#
_cell.length_a   1.000
_cell.length_b   1.000
_cell.length_c   1.000
_cell.angle_alpha   90.00
_cell.angle_beta   90.00
_cell.angle_gamma   90.00
#
_symmetry.space_group_name_H-M   'P 1'
#
loop_
_entity.id
_entity.type
_entity.pdbx_description
1 polymer ?
#
loop_
_entity_poly.entity_id
_entity_poly.type
_entity_poly.pdbx_seq_one_letter_code
_entity_poly.pdbx_strand_id
1 'polypeptide(L)'
;MYDYTRYGIEEKLRPRTSRRVAGRIFSALGKLLVFAFIAAAAGAFLYAFLSWNKIVEGAPDISGMTFEPGESATYIYDRDGNRVQKLTLPEANRDLVRLEDVPVDLQRAVVAIEDARFYEHHGIDPIGIVRALVSGIMSRSFSQGASTITQQLLKNTVFPGWTQESSFRERIERKLQEQYLALKLEKNLTKDQILESYLNLINLGAGCYGVQAAAYRYFGKSVSDLTLSEDSVIAGITQNPTAYNPITYPENNEKRRKMVLDAMLDQGYIDKTRYDEAMADDVYARIREHVSEVDTTSSVYTFYQDALIDQVMQDLQDELAYSYQQAYRAVYSGGLRIYSAQDARIQKICDEEFENPQNFPAGTQAGIDYALSVQSADKTVTDYGNDDLIAWVRSHSNPSFRLMYTDAQQARSDAQSFRDSVVGEGDTVLGERITITPQPQASCVVIDQSTGLVAALVGGRGDKEASLTLNRASYTLRQPGSTFKILTTYAPALENKAVTLASTIVDEPYRYSWGTPVNNASKTYAGEVTVRRAIAESINVVAVKLLTRITPQVGYEFAKKMGISTLTDHLETDSGVLTDVGQTLALGGISRGVTNLELTGAYAGIANLGHFYKPKFYTEVMDQYGNVLLDNTNQKPRTVMKESTAQLLTSAMEDVIRDEAGTAHGMIQLGSMSVAGKTGTTSEWRDSWFVGYTPYYTCGIWAGYDNNEVLPDADKYHTFSKLLWNAVMSRVSALDTPTRFRLTGDVMTAPVCKTSHMAASVRCPEVYDEMFAQGTQPQYYCNVHGDGSLVSGGSGGIGGITGTNSQSQVVILNAEPDMEPDVEEETFDGYGEDPVWDGVEDDSMTVWNSDSYDNSYDSSYDNSYDMQNQGQNEDGADPAGGWNQDGQNPAGEMDSDPLQGSASGPGDIVIYS
;
A
#
# COMPACT_ATOMS: atom_id res chain seq x y z
N MET A 1 78.70 11.51 -75.10
CA MET A 1 78.88 10.39 -76.06
C MET A 1 77.68 9.41 -75.71
N TYR A 2 76.72 9.22 -76.62
CA TYR A 2 75.63 8.32 -76.42
C TYR A 2 76.08 6.89 -76.71
N ASP A 3 75.94 5.99 -75.81
CA ASP A 3 76.27 4.57 -76.05
C ASP A 3 75.09 3.93 -76.82
N TYR A 4 75.34 3.58 -78.10
CA TYR A 4 74.49 2.93 -79.00
C TYR A 4 74.69 1.41 -79.04
N THR A 5 75.35 0.85 -78.06
CA THR A 5 75.43 -0.59 -77.98
C THR A 5 74.05 -1.21 -77.68
N ARG A 6 73.85 -2.46 -78.12
CA ARG A 6 72.57 -3.22 -77.87
C ARG A 6 72.18 -3.21 -76.41
N TYR A 7 73.13 -3.18 -75.51
CA TYR A 7 72.96 -3.11 -74.07
C TYR A 7 72.46 -1.70 -73.63
N GLY A 8 72.96 -0.66 -74.13
CA GLY A 8 72.57 0.70 -73.81
C GLY A 8 71.26 1.06 -74.43
N ILE A 9 70.80 0.41 -75.50
CA ILE A 9 69.41 0.53 -76.03
C ILE A 9 68.39 -0.31 -75.21
N GLU A 10 68.80 -1.52 -74.84
CA GLU A 10 67.89 -2.36 -74.01
C GLU A 10 67.72 -1.75 -72.59
N GLU A 11 68.71 -1.08 -72.02
CA GLU A 11 68.58 -0.41 -70.74
C GLU A 11 67.64 0.82 -70.80
N LYS A 12 67.66 1.52 -71.93
CA LYS A 12 66.78 2.67 -72.17
C LYS A 12 65.37 2.26 -72.59
N LEU A 13 65.13 1.03 -73.07
CA LEU A 13 63.86 0.45 -73.44
C LEU A 13 63.17 -0.31 -72.30
N ARG A 14 63.79 -0.51 -71.18
CA ARG A 14 63.19 -1.01 -70.03
C ARG A 14 62.08 -0.07 -69.61
N PRO A 15 60.77 -0.55 -69.56
CA PRO A 15 59.63 0.34 -69.32
C PRO A 15 59.71 0.93 -67.95
N ARG A 16 60.01 2.23 -67.84
CA ARG A 16 59.79 3.02 -66.60
C ARG A 16 58.31 3.15 -66.23
N THR A 17 57.44 2.28 -66.77
CA THR A 17 55.99 2.29 -66.61
C THR A 17 55.55 1.81 -65.26
N SER A 18 56.28 0.90 -64.57
CA SER A 18 55.82 0.33 -63.29
C SER A 18 55.76 1.34 -62.16
N ARG A 19 56.78 2.24 -62.03
CA ARG A 19 56.76 3.26 -60.95
C ARG A 19 55.73 4.38 -61.17
N ARG A 20 55.50 4.78 -62.44
CA ARG A 20 54.46 5.78 -62.74
C ARG A 20 53.05 5.23 -62.63
N VAL A 21 52.86 3.96 -62.97
CA VAL A 21 51.56 3.28 -62.81
C VAL A 21 51.31 2.99 -61.33
N ALA A 22 52.29 2.48 -60.56
CA ALA A 22 52.22 2.31 -59.13
C ALA A 22 51.93 3.63 -58.40
N GLY A 23 52.60 4.75 -58.77
CA GLY A 23 52.35 6.07 -58.20
C GLY A 23 50.92 6.62 -58.47
N ARG A 24 50.41 6.36 -59.68
CA ARG A 24 49.01 6.71 -60.02
C ARG A 24 47.98 5.83 -59.24
N ILE A 25 48.23 4.52 -59.09
CA ILE A 25 47.42 3.61 -58.29
C ILE A 25 47.46 4.01 -56.83
N PHE A 26 48.64 4.30 -56.23
CA PHE A 26 48.75 4.82 -54.86
C PHE A 26 48.07 6.15 -54.66
N SER A 27 48.15 7.07 -55.61
CA SER A 27 47.45 8.36 -55.57
C SER A 27 45.96 8.20 -55.77
N ALA A 28 45.49 7.26 -56.58
CA ALA A 28 44.08 6.92 -56.76
C ALA A 28 43.50 6.25 -55.46
N LEU A 29 44.23 5.28 -54.90
CA LEU A 29 43.89 4.65 -53.59
C LEU A 29 43.87 5.68 -52.46
N GLY A 30 44.87 6.59 -52.40
CA GLY A 30 44.91 7.69 -51.42
C GLY A 30 43.66 8.60 -51.53
N LYS A 31 43.29 8.97 -52.74
CA LYS A 31 42.07 9.78 -52.98
C LYS A 31 40.80 9.01 -52.66
N LEU A 32 40.74 7.72 -52.93
CA LEU A 32 39.61 6.85 -52.61
C LEU A 32 39.47 6.68 -51.10
N LEU A 33 40.57 6.54 -50.36
CA LEU A 33 40.57 6.51 -48.87
C LEU A 33 40.16 7.86 -48.27
N VAL A 34 40.59 8.98 -48.82
CA VAL A 34 40.15 10.31 -48.37
C VAL A 34 38.67 10.51 -48.66
N PHE A 35 38.20 10.09 -49.86
CA PHE A 35 36.76 10.15 -50.18
C PHE A 35 35.90 9.24 -49.31
N ALA A 36 36.39 8.02 -49.08
CA ALA A 36 35.72 7.08 -48.11
C ALA A 36 35.68 7.66 -46.70
N PHE A 37 36.77 8.28 -46.25
CA PHE A 37 36.83 8.96 -44.95
C PHE A 37 35.83 10.14 -44.88
N ILE A 38 35.77 10.97 -45.91
CA ILE A 38 34.81 12.08 -45.99
C ILE A 38 33.38 11.56 -46.05
N ALA A 39 33.12 10.52 -46.83
CA ALA A 39 31.77 9.89 -46.87
C ALA A 39 31.37 9.26 -45.54
N ALA A 40 32.29 8.58 -44.87
CA ALA A 40 32.08 8.04 -43.55
C ALA A 40 31.85 9.14 -42.51
N ALA A 41 32.63 10.23 -42.55
CA ALA A 41 32.45 11.40 -41.68
C ALA A 41 31.13 12.12 -41.95
N ALA A 42 30.71 12.25 -43.22
CA ALA A 42 29.40 12.82 -43.58
C ALA A 42 28.22 11.91 -43.13
N GLY A 43 28.36 10.57 -43.29
CA GLY A 43 27.41 9.62 -42.81
C GLY A 43 27.28 9.64 -41.29
N ALA A 44 28.42 9.69 -40.57
CA ALA A 44 28.43 9.83 -39.12
C ALA A 44 27.80 11.15 -38.64
N PHE A 45 28.09 12.25 -39.36
CA PHE A 45 27.50 13.55 -39.09
C PHE A 45 25.96 13.54 -39.30
N LEU A 46 25.51 12.96 -40.41
CA LEU A 46 24.09 12.84 -40.71
C LEU A 46 23.39 11.97 -39.65
N TYR A 47 23.98 10.85 -39.28
CA TYR A 47 23.48 9.99 -38.22
C TYR A 47 23.38 10.73 -36.86
N ALA A 48 24.44 11.45 -36.49
CA ALA A 48 24.45 12.25 -35.28
C ALA A 48 23.38 13.36 -35.31
N PHE A 49 23.22 14.02 -36.47
CA PHE A 49 22.21 15.06 -36.66
C PHE A 49 20.76 14.51 -36.54
N LEU A 50 20.46 13.36 -37.15
CA LEU A 50 19.16 12.71 -37.07
C LEU A 50 18.87 12.22 -35.64
N SER A 51 19.90 11.65 -35.00
CA SER A 51 19.81 11.23 -33.61
C SER A 51 19.56 12.41 -32.65
N TRP A 52 20.27 13.53 -32.88
CA TRP A 52 20.08 14.76 -32.14
C TRP A 52 18.63 15.28 -32.24
N ASN A 53 18.07 15.37 -33.48
CA ASN A 53 16.72 15.84 -33.70
C ASN A 53 15.71 14.95 -32.95
N LYS A 54 15.87 13.62 -33.03
CA LYS A 54 14.99 12.68 -32.30
C LYS A 54 15.09 12.86 -30.77
N ILE A 55 16.31 13.08 -30.24
CA ILE A 55 16.53 13.30 -28.80
C ILE A 55 15.90 14.62 -28.33
N VAL A 56 16.03 15.68 -29.16
CA VAL A 56 15.45 17.00 -28.87
C VAL A 56 13.92 17.00 -28.97
N GLU A 57 13.35 16.29 -29.96
CA GLU A 57 11.90 16.10 -30.07
C GLU A 57 11.29 15.33 -28.86
N GLY A 58 12.05 14.40 -28.28
CA GLY A 58 11.69 13.69 -27.08
C GLY A 58 11.96 14.45 -25.76
N ALA A 59 12.49 15.69 -25.82
CA ALA A 59 12.75 16.46 -24.61
C ALA A 59 11.44 17.01 -24.01
N PRO A 60 11.26 16.96 -22.69
CA PRO A 60 10.09 17.50 -22.01
C PRO A 60 9.85 18.97 -22.33
N ASP A 61 8.57 19.38 -22.43
CA ASP A 61 8.24 20.79 -22.65
C ASP A 61 8.28 21.56 -21.33
N ILE A 62 9.19 22.52 -21.23
CA ILE A 62 9.34 23.40 -20.08
C ILE A 62 8.63 24.74 -20.22
N SER A 63 7.84 24.95 -21.29
CA SER A 63 7.26 26.25 -21.62
C SER A 63 6.21 26.76 -20.62
N GLY A 64 5.59 25.83 -19.87
CA GLY A 64 4.60 26.12 -18.83
C GLY A 64 5.09 25.84 -17.41
N MET A 65 6.36 25.41 -17.24
CA MET A 65 6.92 25.15 -15.93
C MET A 65 7.30 26.45 -15.24
N THR A 66 6.70 26.72 -14.09
CA THR A 66 7.18 27.75 -13.18
C THR A 66 8.30 27.15 -12.33
N PHE A 67 9.48 27.71 -12.47
CA PHE A 67 10.62 27.41 -11.59
C PHE A 67 10.62 28.36 -10.37
N GLU A 68 9.54 29.10 -10.19
CA GLU A 68 9.34 29.91 -8.99
C GLU A 68 8.96 28.98 -7.86
N PRO A 69 9.68 29.09 -6.73
CA PRO A 69 9.33 28.41 -5.52
C PRO A 69 7.98 28.99 -5.00
N GLY A 70 6.86 28.30 -5.27
CA GLY A 70 5.60 28.63 -4.61
C GLY A 70 5.63 28.21 -3.13
N GLU A 71 4.87 28.85 -2.27
CA GLU A 71 4.61 28.35 -0.91
C GLU A 71 3.96 26.99 -0.99
N SER A 72 4.73 25.93 -0.88
CA SER A 72 4.33 24.61 -1.37
C SER A 72 4.22 23.55 -0.30
N ALA A 73 3.91 23.91 0.94
CA ALA A 73 3.54 22.92 1.93
C ALA A 73 2.13 22.39 1.62
N THR A 74 2.02 21.10 1.50
CA THR A 74 0.71 20.45 1.41
C THR A 74 0.08 20.38 2.79
N TYR A 75 -1.23 20.62 2.84
CA TYR A 75 -1.99 20.57 4.08
C TYR A 75 -3.18 19.63 3.94
N ILE A 76 -3.42 18.84 4.98
CA ILE A 76 -4.68 18.13 5.18
C ILE A 76 -5.63 19.05 5.96
N TYR A 77 -6.86 19.13 5.48
CA TYR A 77 -7.96 19.86 6.10
C TYR A 77 -9.01 18.87 6.56
N ASP A 78 -9.68 19.17 7.68
CA ASP A 78 -10.85 18.40 8.11
C ASP A 78 -12.11 18.77 7.30
N ARG A 79 -13.23 18.13 7.62
CA ARG A 79 -14.55 18.42 7.00
C ARG A 79 -15.01 19.88 7.14
N ASP A 80 -14.55 20.57 8.18
CA ASP A 80 -14.93 21.94 8.50
C ASP A 80 -13.97 22.97 7.86
N GLY A 81 -12.93 22.49 7.14
CA GLY A 81 -11.93 23.32 6.48
C GLY A 81 -10.81 23.80 7.38
N ASN A 82 -10.67 23.24 8.59
CA ASN A 82 -9.55 23.56 9.48
C ASN A 82 -8.31 22.74 9.07
N ARG A 83 -7.14 23.35 9.17
CA ARG A 83 -5.88 22.63 8.95
C ARG A 83 -5.60 21.67 10.10
N VAL A 84 -5.52 20.38 9.81
CA VAL A 84 -5.26 19.34 10.81
C VAL A 84 -3.83 18.82 10.75
N GLN A 85 -3.20 18.84 9.56
CA GLN A 85 -1.85 18.33 9.38
C GLN A 85 -1.12 19.08 8.27
N LYS A 86 0.15 19.42 8.50
CA LYS A 86 1.09 19.80 7.45
C LYS A 86 1.80 18.54 7.01
N LEU A 87 1.73 18.21 5.72
CA LEU A 87 2.54 17.14 5.17
C LEU A 87 3.95 17.68 4.93
N THR A 88 4.86 17.14 5.68
CA THR A 88 6.29 17.30 5.46
C THR A 88 6.84 15.90 5.31
N LEU A 89 7.74 15.70 4.37
CA LEU A 89 8.55 14.48 4.43
C LEU A 89 9.12 14.40 5.85
N PRO A 90 9.26 13.21 6.43
CA PRO A 90 10.06 13.03 7.65
C PRO A 90 11.43 13.69 7.50
N GLU A 91 11.81 13.98 6.26
CA GLU A 91 13.10 14.45 5.79
C GLU A 91 13.05 15.76 4.96
N ALA A 92 11.92 16.41 4.74
CA ALA A 92 11.86 17.62 3.89
C ALA A 92 11.12 18.76 4.55
N ASN A 93 11.83 19.51 5.30
CA ASN A 93 11.45 20.88 5.63
C ASN A 93 11.83 21.76 4.43
N ARG A 94 10.87 22.29 3.66
CA ARG A 94 11.09 23.30 2.61
C ARG A 94 10.52 24.61 3.07
N ASP A 95 11.37 25.44 3.63
CA ASP A 95 11.10 26.85 3.75
C ASP A 95 11.79 27.54 2.59
N LEU A 96 11.02 28.20 1.74
CA LEU A 96 11.53 28.89 0.56
C LEU A 96 12.10 30.23 0.96
N VAL A 97 13.22 30.61 0.35
CA VAL A 97 13.86 31.89 0.57
C VAL A 97 14.07 32.60 -0.75
N ARG A 98 13.97 33.92 -0.71
CA ARG A 98 14.39 34.76 -1.84
C ARG A 98 15.92 34.81 -1.89
N LEU A 99 16.46 34.99 -3.06
CA LEU A 99 17.90 35.08 -3.22
C LEU A 99 18.50 36.25 -2.38
N GLU A 100 17.75 37.34 -2.18
CA GLU A 100 18.16 38.49 -1.36
C GLU A 100 18.33 38.15 0.14
N ASP A 101 17.63 37.11 0.61
CA ASP A 101 17.70 36.66 2.02
C ASP A 101 18.76 35.54 2.22
N VAL A 102 19.35 35.03 1.13
CA VAL A 102 20.44 34.04 1.19
C VAL A 102 21.78 34.79 1.32
N PRO A 103 22.63 34.44 2.29
CA PRO A 103 23.94 35.08 2.43
C PRO A 103 24.72 35.07 1.11
N VAL A 104 25.33 36.20 0.77
CA VAL A 104 26.16 36.32 -0.45
C VAL A 104 27.30 35.32 -0.43
N ASP A 105 27.80 34.97 0.77
CA ASP A 105 28.87 33.97 0.91
C ASP A 105 28.39 32.56 0.55
N LEU A 106 27.16 32.18 0.93
CA LEU A 106 26.57 30.89 0.50
C LEU A 106 26.34 30.84 -1.02
N GLN A 107 25.81 31.94 -1.61
CA GLN A 107 25.64 32.03 -3.06
C GLN A 107 26.97 31.82 -3.78
N ARG A 108 28.01 32.53 -3.31
CA ARG A 108 29.38 32.44 -3.86
C ARG A 108 30.02 31.07 -3.63
N ALA A 109 29.80 30.47 -2.45
CA ALA A 109 30.31 29.13 -2.12
C ALA A 109 29.78 28.07 -3.10
N VAL A 110 28.45 28.10 -3.36
CA VAL A 110 27.82 27.17 -4.31
C VAL A 110 28.31 27.43 -5.74
N VAL A 111 28.35 28.70 -6.19
CA VAL A 111 28.85 29.04 -7.51
C VAL A 111 30.34 28.64 -7.67
N ALA A 112 31.15 28.91 -6.65
CA ALA A 112 32.58 28.61 -6.71
C ALA A 112 32.90 27.12 -6.88
N ILE A 113 32.11 26.26 -6.21
CA ILE A 113 32.37 24.80 -6.19
C ILE A 113 31.67 24.07 -7.32
N GLU A 114 30.47 24.49 -7.73
CA GLU A 114 29.64 23.80 -8.72
C GLU A 114 29.83 24.37 -10.13
N ASP A 115 29.90 25.68 -10.28
CA ASP A 115 29.89 26.33 -11.59
C ASP A 115 30.62 27.70 -11.57
N ALA A 116 31.94 27.67 -11.48
CA ALA A 116 32.79 28.86 -11.30
C ALA A 116 32.57 29.98 -12.34
N ARG A 117 32.00 29.65 -13.51
CA ARG A 117 31.67 30.59 -14.58
C ARG A 117 30.17 30.76 -14.82
N PHE A 118 29.37 30.49 -13.82
CA PHE A 118 27.92 30.54 -13.90
C PHE A 118 27.37 31.81 -14.54
N TYR A 119 27.92 32.97 -14.18
CA TYR A 119 27.51 34.27 -14.72
C TYR A 119 28.08 34.60 -16.10
N GLU A 120 29.02 33.80 -16.62
CA GLU A 120 29.71 34.05 -17.91
C GLU A 120 29.10 33.28 -19.09
N HIS A 121 28.58 32.08 -18.84
CA HIS A 121 28.03 31.22 -19.90
C HIS A 121 26.48 31.31 -19.98
N HIS A 122 25.89 30.69 -21.02
CA HIS A 122 24.45 30.69 -21.27
C HIS A 122 23.92 29.24 -21.26
N GLY A 123 23.78 28.66 -20.05
CA GLY A 123 23.23 27.31 -19.80
C GLY A 123 24.23 26.15 -19.93
N ILE A 124 25.24 26.30 -20.79
CA ILE A 124 26.31 25.32 -21.01
C ILE A 124 27.66 26.04 -20.86
N ASP A 125 28.61 25.39 -20.19
CA ASP A 125 29.97 25.86 -20.09
C ASP A 125 30.90 25.06 -21.03
N PRO A 126 31.16 25.52 -22.31
CA PRO A 126 32.01 24.82 -23.23
C PRO A 126 33.46 24.70 -22.77
N ILE A 127 33.96 25.72 -22.03
CA ILE A 127 35.34 25.75 -21.54
C ILE A 127 35.47 24.71 -20.40
N GLY A 128 34.50 24.59 -19.53
CA GLY A 128 34.42 23.57 -18.48
C GLY A 128 34.40 22.17 -19.06
N ILE A 129 33.60 21.94 -20.08
CA ILE A 129 33.55 20.65 -20.80
C ILE A 129 34.94 20.28 -21.38
N VAL A 130 35.58 21.21 -22.08
CA VAL A 130 36.92 20.94 -22.63
C VAL A 130 37.94 20.71 -21.52
N ARG A 131 37.91 21.50 -20.45
CA ARG A 131 38.80 21.31 -19.28
C ARG A 131 38.60 19.94 -18.64
N ALA A 132 37.35 19.53 -18.38
CA ALA A 132 37.03 18.23 -17.79
C ALA A 132 37.46 17.07 -18.68
N LEU A 133 37.29 17.20 -20.01
CA LEU A 133 37.75 16.21 -20.99
C LEU A 133 39.27 16.05 -20.97
N VAL A 134 40.00 17.15 -21.02
CA VAL A 134 41.47 17.16 -21.00
C VAL A 134 41.99 16.58 -19.68
N SER A 135 41.43 17.04 -18.55
CA SER A 135 41.76 16.53 -17.21
C SER A 135 41.47 15.03 -17.09
N GLY A 136 40.30 14.56 -17.56
CA GLY A 136 39.93 13.16 -17.55
C GLY A 136 40.82 12.25 -18.37
N ILE A 137 41.29 12.74 -19.55
CA ILE A 137 42.26 12.02 -20.39
C ILE A 137 43.62 11.95 -19.72
N MET A 138 44.09 13.07 -19.11
CA MET A 138 45.39 13.13 -18.44
C MET A 138 45.46 12.32 -17.16
N SER A 139 44.41 12.36 -16.34
CA SER A 139 44.32 11.67 -15.05
C SER A 139 43.81 10.22 -15.15
N ARG A 140 43.33 9.79 -16.32
CA ARG A 140 42.59 8.55 -16.54
C ARG A 140 41.35 8.39 -15.59
N SER A 141 40.83 9.50 -15.08
CA SER A 141 39.69 9.55 -14.16
C SER A 141 38.80 10.73 -14.55
N PHE A 142 37.57 10.47 -14.94
CA PHE A 142 36.57 11.49 -15.27
C PHE A 142 35.82 11.96 -13.99
N SER A 143 36.57 12.31 -12.95
CA SER A 143 36.05 12.72 -11.65
C SER A 143 35.64 14.21 -11.58
N GLN A 144 36.01 15.05 -12.53
CA GLN A 144 35.63 16.45 -12.58
C GLN A 144 34.28 16.63 -13.29
N GLY A 145 33.27 17.18 -12.56
CA GLY A 145 32.00 17.57 -13.13
C GLY A 145 32.13 18.74 -14.11
N ALA A 146 31.37 18.67 -15.21
CA ALA A 146 31.26 19.76 -16.20
C ALA A 146 29.78 20.19 -16.37
N SER A 147 28.89 19.81 -15.44
CA SER A 147 27.48 20.21 -15.45
C SER A 147 27.34 21.58 -14.83
N THR A 148 26.61 22.47 -15.48
CA THR A 148 26.29 23.79 -14.93
C THR A 148 25.17 23.74 -13.89
N ILE A 149 25.04 24.78 -13.05
CA ILE A 149 23.92 24.95 -12.12
C ILE A 149 22.58 24.84 -12.87
N THR A 150 22.48 25.46 -14.05
CA THR A 150 21.28 25.39 -14.90
C THR A 150 20.93 23.95 -15.32
N GLN A 151 21.94 23.15 -15.69
CA GLN A 151 21.74 21.74 -16.02
C GLN A 151 21.38 20.91 -14.80
N GLN A 152 21.95 21.21 -13.63
CA GLN A 152 21.59 20.52 -12.39
C GLN A 152 20.17 20.85 -11.94
N LEU A 153 19.74 22.10 -12.09
CA LEU A 153 18.35 22.49 -11.83
C LEU A 153 17.39 21.67 -12.69
N LEU A 154 17.63 21.60 -14.01
CA LEU A 154 16.80 20.82 -14.94
C LEU A 154 16.85 19.33 -14.64
N LYS A 155 18.01 18.77 -14.34
CA LYS A 155 18.15 17.37 -13.94
C LYS A 155 17.25 17.02 -12.75
N ASN A 156 17.21 17.89 -11.74
CA ASN A 156 16.49 17.65 -10.50
C ASN A 156 14.99 17.97 -10.59
N THR A 157 14.55 18.78 -11.59
CA THR A 157 13.15 19.20 -11.74
C THR A 157 12.43 18.52 -12.88
N VAL A 158 13.12 18.31 -14.00
CA VAL A 158 12.51 17.83 -15.25
C VAL A 158 12.76 16.35 -15.49
N PHE A 159 13.86 15.79 -14.94
CA PHE A 159 14.26 14.40 -15.11
C PHE A 159 14.27 13.62 -13.78
N PRO A 160 13.13 13.41 -13.12
CA PRO A 160 13.10 12.78 -11.80
C PRO A 160 13.63 11.34 -11.78
N GLY A 161 13.49 10.60 -12.88
CA GLY A 161 13.92 9.21 -13.00
C GLY A 161 15.44 9.00 -13.22
N TRP A 162 16.26 10.05 -13.19
CA TRP A 162 17.69 9.94 -13.51
C TRP A 162 18.48 8.99 -12.59
N THR A 163 17.99 8.75 -11.39
CA THR A 163 18.63 7.82 -10.42
C THR A 163 18.41 6.36 -10.78
N GLN A 164 17.40 6.05 -11.59
CA GLN A 164 17.03 4.69 -11.99
C GLN A 164 17.58 4.31 -13.38
N GLU A 165 18.33 5.22 -14.03
CA GLU A 165 18.92 4.96 -15.35
C GLU A 165 19.95 3.84 -15.30
N SER A 166 19.64 2.71 -15.91
CA SER A 166 20.50 1.54 -15.95
C SER A 166 21.47 1.54 -17.15
N SER A 167 21.10 2.19 -18.27
CA SER A 167 21.87 2.14 -19.50
C SER A 167 22.73 3.40 -19.75
N PHE A 168 23.90 3.18 -20.35
CA PHE A 168 24.76 4.29 -20.79
C PHE A 168 24.07 5.18 -21.84
N ARG A 169 23.20 4.60 -22.66
CA ARG A 169 22.45 5.32 -23.70
C ARG A 169 21.46 6.32 -23.09
N GLU A 170 20.67 5.89 -22.11
CA GLU A 170 19.71 6.76 -21.41
C GLU A 170 20.41 7.97 -20.77
N ARG A 171 21.54 7.72 -20.09
CA ARG A 171 22.36 8.78 -19.50
C ARG A 171 22.86 9.81 -20.50
N ILE A 172 23.27 9.37 -21.72
CA ILE A 172 23.69 10.30 -22.79
C ILE A 172 22.49 11.06 -23.32
N GLU A 173 21.39 10.38 -23.57
CA GLU A 173 20.17 10.98 -24.12
C GLU A 173 19.64 12.08 -23.20
N ARG A 174 19.45 11.77 -21.93
CA ARG A 174 19.10 12.77 -20.90
C ARG A 174 20.12 13.92 -20.86
N LYS A 175 21.42 13.63 -20.89
CA LYS A 175 22.46 14.67 -20.81
C LYS A 175 22.43 15.63 -22.00
N LEU A 176 22.09 15.15 -23.18
CA LEU A 176 21.87 15.98 -24.36
C LEU A 176 20.59 16.81 -24.26
N GLN A 177 19.52 16.22 -23.71
CA GLN A 177 18.28 16.95 -23.42
C GLN A 177 18.49 18.03 -22.36
N GLU A 178 19.21 17.74 -21.28
CA GLU A 178 19.59 18.75 -20.26
C GLU A 178 20.30 19.96 -20.90
N GLN A 179 21.27 19.72 -21.79
CA GLN A 179 21.99 20.79 -22.47
C GLN A 179 21.07 21.62 -23.36
N TYR A 180 20.20 20.97 -24.13
CA TYR A 180 19.24 21.66 -24.99
C TYR A 180 18.28 22.52 -24.17
N LEU A 181 17.72 21.95 -23.09
CA LEU A 181 16.78 22.64 -22.22
C LEU A 181 17.45 23.76 -21.41
N ALA A 182 18.73 23.61 -21.03
CA ALA A 182 19.49 24.67 -20.35
C ALA A 182 19.63 25.92 -21.21
N LEU A 183 19.89 25.76 -22.50
CA LEU A 183 19.93 26.85 -23.46
C LEU A 183 18.55 27.51 -23.66
N LYS A 184 17.46 26.73 -23.56
CA LYS A 184 16.08 27.22 -23.65
C LYS A 184 15.68 27.96 -22.37
N LEU A 185 16.07 27.43 -21.20
CA LEU A 185 15.73 28.01 -19.89
C LEU A 185 16.39 29.39 -19.71
N GLU A 186 17.67 29.54 -20.01
CA GLU A 186 18.39 30.82 -19.85
C GLU A 186 17.99 31.91 -20.87
N LYS A 187 17.11 31.62 -21.82
CA LYS A 187 16.45 32.65 -22.62
C LYS A 187 15.25 33.26 -21.89
N ASN A 188 14.69 32.56 -20.90
CA ASN A 188 13.45 32.92 -20.24
C ASN A 188 13.69 33.39 -18.78
N LEU A 189 14.72 32.88 -18.12
CA LEU A 189 15.06 33.20 -16.73
C LEU A 189 16.42 33.89 -16.63
N THR A 190 16.55 34.80 -15.68
CA THR A 190 17.82 35.44 -15.32
C THR A 190 18.70 34.47 -14.53
N LYS A 191 20.00 34.76 -14.46
CA LYS A 191 20.94 33.99 -13.63
C LYS A 191 20.52 33.95 -12.16
N ASP A 192 20.06 35.07 -11.63
CA ASP A 192 19.62 35.16 -10.24
C ASP A 192 18.35 34.31 -9.99
N GLN A 193 17.40 34.31 -10.90
CA GLN A 193 16.23 33.44 -10.81
C GLN A 193 16.59 31.94 -10.89
N ILE A 194 17.56 31.59 -11.73
CA ILE A 194 18.06 30.21 -11.82
C ILE A 194 18.77 29.80 -10.54
N LEU A 195 19.62 30.69 -9.97
CA LEU A 195 20.32 30.41 -8.72
C LEU A 195 19.35 30.31 -7.54
N GLU A 196 18.34 31.20 -7.46
CA GLU A 196 17.29 31.15 -6.45
C GLU A 196 16.53 29.81 -6.51
N SER A 197 16.09 29.44 -7.71
CA SER A 197 15.42 28.16 -7.92
C SER A 197 16.31 26.96 -7.54
N TYR A 198 17.58 27.00 -7.91
CA TYR A 198 18.53 25.95 -7.57
C TYR A 198 18.73 25.80 -6.06
N LEU A 199 18.98 26.92 -5.37
CA LEU A 199 19.20 26.95 -3.91
C LEU A 199 17.98 26.50 -3.12
N ASN A 200 16.77 26.69 -3.66
CA ASN A 200 15.53 26.23 -3.05
C ASN A 200 15.17 24.77 -3.35
N LEU A 201 15.74 24.18 -4.42
CA LEU A 201 15.32 22.87 -4.93
C LEU A 201 16.36 21.77 -4.74
N ILE A 202 17.62 22.13 -4.47
CA ILE A 202 18.69 21.14 -4.37
C ILE A 202 18.55 20.27 -3.13
N ASN A 203 18.81 18.97 -3.30
CA ASN A 203 18.90 18.02 -2.18
C ASN A 203 20.22 18.28 -1.42
N LEU A 204 20.11 18.49 -0.11
CA LEU A 204 21.22 18.78 0.79
C LEU A 204 21.39 17.75 1.90
N GLY A 205 20.93 16.51 1.69
CA GLY A 205 21.06 15.42 2.65
C GLY A 205 20.13 15.54 3.84
N ALA A 206 20.07 14.51 4.69
CA ALA A 206 19.17 14.42 5.84
C ALA A 206 17.73 14.89 5.52
N GLY A 207 17.26 14.57 4.28
CA GLY A 207 15.95 14.94 3.77
C GLY A 207 15.71 16.42 3.51
N CYS A 208 16.73 17.26 3.56
CA CYS A 208 16.62 18.68 3.30
C CYS A 208 16.68 18.99 1.82
N TYR A 209 15.66 19.67 1.33
CA TYR A 209 15.64 20.27 0.01
C TYR A 209 15.61 21.79 0.13
N GLY A 210 16.63 22.43 -0.39
CA GLY A 210 16.85 23.86 -0.31
C GLY A 210 17.66 24.29 0.92
N VAL A 211 18.30 25.46 0.77
CA VAL A 211 19.29 25.97 1.72
C VAL A 211 18.67 26.39 3.05
N GLN A 212 17.43 26.86 3.06
CA GLN A 212 16.73 27.25 4.30
C GLN A 212 16.46 26.02 5.19
N ALA A 213 15.95 24.95 4.58
CA ALA A 213 15.72 23.70 5.29
C ALA A 213 17.01 23.11 5.84
N ALA A 214 18.10 23.16 5.05
CA ALA A 214 19.41 22.72 5.49
C ALA A 214 19.95 23.58 6.64
N ALA A 215 19.75 24.91 6.62
CA ALA A 215 20.14 25.81 7.69
C ALA A 215 19.44 25.46 9.02
N TYR A 216 18.13 25.23 8.96
CA TYR A 216 17.39 24.79 10.15
C TYR A 216 17.79 23.39 10.62
N ARG A 217 17.92 22.44 9.69
CA ARG A 217 18.25 21.05 10.04
C ARG A 217 19.62 20.91 10.69
N TYR A 218 20.62 21.60 10.15
CA TYR A 218 22.01 21.46 10.61
C TYR A 218 22.39 22.45 11.69
N PHE A 219 21.77 23.63 11.74
CA PHE A 219 22.21 24.75 12.59
C PHE A 219 21.10 25.37 13.44
N GLY A 220 19.82 25.00 13.26
CA GLY A 220 18.69 25.50 14.04
C GLY A 220 18.35 26.98 13.81
N LYS A 221 18.75 27.56 12.67
CA LYS A 221 18.56 29.00 12.41
C LYS A 221 18.23 29.26 10.95
N SER A 222 17.78 30.53 10.69
CA SER A 222 17.51 30.94 9.31
C SER A 222 18.79 30.92 8.47
N VAL A 223 18.64 30.68 7.16
CA VAL A 223 19.74 30.76 6.22
C VAL A 223 20.41 32.11 6.24
N SER A 224 19.64 33.20 6.47
CA SER A 224 20.16 34.60 6.58
C SER A 224 21.18 34.80 7.72
N ASP A 225 21.16 33.93 8.73
CA ASP A 225 21.99 34.04 9.93
C ASP A 225 23.22 33.10 9.88
N LEU A 226 23.45 32.42 8.73
CA LEU A 226 24.58 31.54 8.56
C LEU A 226 25.90 32.31 8.51
N THR A 227 26.95 31.71 9.03
CA THR A 227 28.33 32.18 8.90
C THR A 227 29.03 31.56 7.68
N LEU A 228 30.11 32.18 7.22
CA LEU A 228 30.91 31.60 6.11
C LEU A 228 31.31 30.14 6.34
N SER A 229 31.59 29.78 7.59
CA SER A 229 31.88 28.40 7.99
C SER A 229 30.73 27.46 7.72
N GLU A 230 29.51 27.83 8.09
CA GLU A 230 28.28 27.07 7.91
C GLU A 230 27.84 27.06 6.44
N ASP A 231 27.98 28.17 5.72
CA ASP A 231 27.74 28.30 4.29
C ASP A 231 28.58 27.28 3.51
N SER A 232 29.86 27.15 3.89
CA SER A 232 30.78 26.21 3.25
C SER A 232 30.47 24.75 3.53
N VAL A 233 29.85 24.42 4.69
CA VAL A 233 29.31 23.08 4.98
C VAL A 233 28.15 22.76 4.04
N ILE A 234 27.16 23.66 3.95
CA ILE A 234 25.97 23.45 3.09
C ILE A 234 26.39 23.32 1.62
N ALA A 235 27.24 24.25 1.13
CA ALA A 235 27.75 24.17 -0.24
C ALA A 235 28.54 22.87 -0.52
N GLY A 236 29.20 22.30 0.50
CA GLY A 236 29.90 21.03 0.41
C GLY A 236 29.01 19.81 0.15
N ILE A 237 27.71 19.88 0.47
CA ILE A 237 26.78 18.75 0.34
C ILE A 237 26.32 18.56 -1.12
N THR A 238 26.25 19.63 -1.91
CA THR A 238 25.58 19.69 -3.22
C THR A 238 25.97 18.58 -4.19
N GLN A 239 27.22 18.13 -4.21
CA GLN A 239 27.73 17.15 -5.18
C GLN A 239 27.17 15.74 -4.93
N ASN A 240 27.10 15.32 -3.67
CA ASN A 240 26.59 14.00 -3.26
C ASN A 240 26.02 14.10 -1.86
N PRO A 241 24.69 14.33 -1.73
CA PRO A 241 24.02 14.56 -0.46
C PRO A 241 24.16 13.43 0.55
N THR A 242 24.29 12.20 0.10
CA THR A 242 24.50 11.04 0.96
C THR A 242 25.93 10.98 1.47
N ALA A 243 26.92 11.09 0.59
CA ALA A 243 28.34 10.92 0.95
C ALA A 243 28.92 12.11 1.72
N TYR A 244 28.33 13.30 1.58
CA TYR A 244 28.77 14.54 2.23
C TYR A 244 27.78 15.07 3.28
N ASN A 245 26.90 14.20 3.78
CA ASN A 245 25.99 14.56 4.88
C ASN A 245 26.78 14.88 6.16
N PRO A 246 26.68 16.11 6.72
CA PRO A 246 27.53 16.52 7.85
C PRO A 246 27.12 15.85 9.18
N ILE A 247 25.93 15.25 9.27
CA ILE A 247 25.50 14.47 10.43
C ILE A 247 26.10 13.05 10.36
N THR A 248 25.93 12.36 9.24
CA THR A 248 26.32 10.96 9.07
C THR A 248 27.80 10.80 8.74
N TYR A 249 28.36 11.72 7.91
CA TYR A 249 29.73 11.67 7.41
C TYR A 249 30.47 13.01 7.57
N PRO A 250 30.63 13.51 8.80
CA PRO A 250 31.24 14.83 9.08
C PRO A 250 32.64 14.96 8.47
N GLU A 251 33.49 13.93 8.53
CA GLU A 251 34.83 13.96 7.96
C GLU A 251 34.86 14.10 6.43
N ASN A 252 33.89 13.49 5.75
CA ASN A 252 33.79 13.65 4.29
C ASN A 252 33.32 15.06 3.93
N ASN A 253 32.35 15.58 4.68
CA ASN A 253 31.90 16.95 4.49
C ASN A 253 33.00 17.94 4.81
N GLU A 254 33.81 17.74 5.86
CA GLU A 254 34.95 18.60 6.19
C GLU A 254 35.97 18.69 5.06
N LYS A 255 36.34 17.56 4.46
CA LYS A 255 37.22 17.54 3.28
C LYS A 255 36.62 18.33 2.12
N ARG A 256 35.30 18.18 1.91
CA ARG A 256 34.60 18.88 0.81
C ARG A 256 34.43 20.37 1.14
N ARG A 257 34.10 20.72 2.38
CA ARG A 257 34.06 22.09 2.89
C ARG A 257 35.40 22.84 2.64
N LYS A 258 36.52 22.19 2.93
CA LYS A 258 37.83 22.74 2.61
C LYS A 258 37.97 23.04 1.11
N MET A 259 37.49 22.17 0.23
CA MET A 259 37.55 22.43 -1.24
C MET A 259 36.68 23.60 -1.65
N VAL A 260 35.52 23.80 -0.97
CA VAL A 260 34.68 24.99 -1.17
C VAL A 260 35.42 26.25 -0.79
N LEU A 261 36.01 26.30 0.39
CA LEU A 261 36.76 27.45 0.87
C LEU A 261 38.01 27.73 0.00
N ASP A 262 38.72 26.67 -0.41
CA ASP A 262 39.84 26.79 -1.37
C ASP A 262 39.37 27.44 -2.70
N ALA A 263 38.22 26.99 -3.24
CA ALA A 263 37.65 27.53 -4.47
C ALA A 263 37.23 28.99 -4.33
N MET A 264 36.66 29.36 -3.19
CA MET A 264 36.28 30.74 -2.89
C MET A 264 37.49 31.67 -2.76
N LEU A 265 38.58 31.20 -2.13
CA LEU A 265 39.84 31.94 -2.02
C LEU A 265 40.50 32.10 -3.38
N ASP A 266 40.59 31.02 -4.16
CA ASP A 266 41.20 31.02 -5.51
C ASP A 266 40.47 31.96 -6.49
N GLN A 267 39.16 32.06 -6.35
CA GLN A 267 38.31 32.95 -7.17
C GLN A 267 38.20 34.36 -6.60
N GLY A 268 38.83 34.65 -5.43
CA GLY A 268 38.86 35.97 -4.84
C GLY A 268 37.55 36.40 -4.17
N TYR A 269 36.63 35.46 -3.84
CA TYR A 269 35.41 35.74 -3.11
C TYR A 269 35.64 35.99 -1.61
N ILE A 270 36.70 35.36 -1.07
CA ILE A 270 37.15 35.58 0.31
C ILE A 270 38.65 35.85 0.32
N ASP A 271 39.13 36.56 1.33
CA ASP A 271 40.57 36.75 1.57
C ASP A 271 41.14 35.63 2.48
N LYS A 272 42.45 35.64 2.68
CA LYS A 272 43.15 34.63 3.48
C LYS A 272 42.74 34.68 4.95
N THR A 273 42.38 35.85 5.51
CA THR A 273 41.95 35.99 6.89
C THR A 273 40.63 35.29 7.12
N ARG A 274 39.65 35.57 6.29
CA ARG A 274 38.33 34.94 6.37
C ARG A 274 38.42 33.41 6.11
N TYR A 275 39.31 32.99 5.21
CA TYR A 275 39.56 31.57 4.99
C TYR A 275 40.09 30.88 6.25
N ASP A 276 41.13 31.47 6.89
CA ASP A 276 41.73 30.89 8.09
C ASP A 276 40.77 30.88 9.29
N GLU A 277 39.94 31.93 9.44
CA GLU A 277 38.89 32.00 10.46
C GLU A 277 37.85 30.88 10.25
N ALA A 278 37.34 30.73 9.01
CA ALA A 278 36.40 29.69 8.71
C ALA A 278 36.99 28.26 8.90
N MET A 279 38.23 28.05 8.54
CA MET A 279 38.91 26.74 8.74
C MET A 279 39.17 26.42 10.22
N ALA A 280 39.35 27.42 11.07
CA ALA A 280 39.57 27.22 12.50
C ALA A 280 38.28 27.01 13.31
N ASP A 281 37.11 27.24 12.71
CA ASP A 281 35.81 27.09 13.36
C ASP A 281 35.35 25.64 13.50
N ASP A 282 34.99 25.21 14.73
CA ASP A 282 34.45 23.86 15.00
C ASP A 282 32.95 23.79 14.71
N VAL A 283 32.60 23.91 13.44
CA VAL A 283 31.22 23.90 12.95
C VAL A 283 30.51 22.57 13.22
N TYR A 284 31.25 21.45 13.20
CA TYR A 284 30.69 20.11 13.39
C TYR A 284 30.29 19.82 14.85
N ALA A 285 30.88 20.48 15.84
CA ALA A 285 30.41 20.41 17.22
C ALA A 285 29.01 21.01 17.36
N ARG A 286 28.77 22.17 16.72
CA ARG A 286 27.43 22.81 16.73
C ARG A 286 26.38 21.94 16.04
N ILE A 287 26.73 21.28 14.93
CA ILE A 287 25.79 20.38 14.25
C ILE A 287 25.39 19.22 15.17
N ARG A 288 26.38 18.59 15.86
CA ARG A 288 26.10 17.48 16.80
C ARG A 288 25.21 17.91 17.97
N GLU A 289 25.46 19.10 18.54
CA GLU A 289 24.68 19.65 19.64
C GLU A 289 23.22 19.89 19.20
N HIS A 290 23.03 20.57 18.09
CA HIS A 290 21.70 20.90 17.58
C HIS A 290 20.87 19.65 17.21
N VAL A 291 21.46 18.69 16.52
CA VAL A 291 20.74 17.47 16.08
C VAL A 291 20.27 16.64 17.27
N SER A 292 21.02 16.62 18.39
CA SER A 292 20.58 15.92 19.59
C SER A 292 19.34 16.53 20.26
N GLU A 293 19.05 17.81 20.01
CA GLU A 293 17.87 18.51 20.55
C GLU A 293 16.62 18.35 19.67
N VAL A 294 16.76 18.15 18.36
CA VAL A 294 15.66 18.22 17.37
C VAL A 294 14.93 16.89 17.15
N ASP A 295 15.47 15.76 17.51
CA ASP A 295 14.87 14.44 17.25
C ASP A 295 13.53 14.17 18.00
N THR A 296 12.96 15.17 18.71
CA THR A 296 11.78 14.98 19.55
C THR A 296 10.48 15.61 19.06
N THR A 297 10.42 16.27 17.89
CA THR A 297 9.24 17.11 17.53
C THR A 297 8.58 16.90 16.19
N SER A 298 8.83 15.80 15.45
CA SER A 298 8.02 15.51 14.26
C SER A 298 6.68 14.88 14.67
N SER A 299 5.54 15.51 14.32
CA SER A 299 4.23 14.91 14.54
C SER A 299 4.07 13.64 13.70
N VAL A 300 3.91 12.51 14.37
CA VAL A 300 3.64 11.22 13.73
C VAL A 300 2.26 11.27 13.05
N TYR A 301 2.16 10.87 11.79
CA TYR A 301 0.88 10.77 11.10
C TYR A 301 0.02 9.66 11.70
N THR A 302 -1.28 9.90 11.79
CA THR A 302 -2.23 8.86 12.20
C THR A 302 -2.35 7.77 11.13
N PHE A 303 -2.88 6.59 11.48
CA PHE A 303 -3.17 5.54 10.50
C PHE A 303 -4.14 6.01 9.40
N TYR A 304 -5.08 6.89 9.75
CA TYR A 304 -5.99 7.49 8.79
C TYR A 304 -5.24 8.39 7.79
N GLN A 305 -4.34 9.24 8.30
CA GLN A 305 -3.54 10.13 7.45
C GLN A 305 -2.60 9.37 6.53
N ASP A 306 -1.96 8.28 7.01
CA ASP A 306 -1.16 7.41 6.16
C ASP A 306 -2.00 6.86 4.99
N ALA A 307 -3.17 6.26 5.29
CA ALA A 307 -4.05 5.70 4.25
C ALA A 307 -4.59 6.76 3.28
N LEU A 308 -4.87 7.97 3.77
CA LEU A 308 -5.30 9.10 2.95
C LEU A 308 -4.19 9.53 1.98
N ILE A 309 -2.96 9.65 2.47
CA ILE A 309 -1.79 10.02 1.67
C ILE A 309 -1.58 9.00 0.54
N ASP A 310 -1.59 7.72 0.89
CA ASP A 310 -1.40 6.65 -0.08
C ASP A 310 -2.49 6.63 -1.14
N GLN A 311 -3.75 6.82 -0.74
CA GLN A 311 -4.85 6.90 -1.69
C GLN A 311 -4.73 8.11 -2.62
N VAL A 312 -4.37 9.29 -2.12
CA VAL A 312 -4.15 10.47 -2.97
C VAL A 312 -3.00 10.22 -3.94
N MET A 313 -1.91 9.61 -3.49
CA MET A 313 -0.80 9.24 -4.37
C MET A 313 -1.23 8.26 -5.48
N GLN A 314 -2.03 7.25 -5.12
CA GLN A 314 -2.53 6.28 -6.09
C GLN A 314 -3.52 6.92 -7.07
N ASP A 315 -4.48 7.71 -6.58
CA ASP A 315 -5.48 8.36 -7.43
C ASP A 315 -4.84 9.40 -8.38
N LEU A 316 -3.76 10.10 -7.98
CA LEU A 316 -2.98 10.96 -8.88
C LEU A 316 -2.31 10.17 -10.02
N GLN A 317 -1.89 8.94 -9.74
CA GLN A 317 -1.33 8.06 -10.77
C GLN A 317 -2.42 7.50 -11.69
N ASP A 318 -3.54 7.03 -11.13
CA ASP A 318 -4.60 6.35 -11.87
C ASP A 318 -5.43 7.32 -12.71
N GLU A 319 -5.77 8.51 -12.14
CA GLU A 319 -6.70 9.45 -12.78
C GLU A 319 -5.98 10.54 -13.61
N LEU A 320 -4.75 10.94 -13.20
CA LEU A 320 -3.99 12.00 -13.85
C LEU A 320 -2.73 11.50 -14.56
N ALA A 321 -2.51 10.18 -14.60
CA ALA A 321 -1.34 9.54 -15.21
C ALA A 321 0.01 10.09 -14.68
N TYR A 322 0.07 10.49 -13.40
CA TYR A 322 1.33 10.87 -12.76
C TYR A 322 2.19 9.63 -12.57
N SER A 323 3.49 9.76 -12.79
CA SER A 323 4.43 8.76 -12.27
C SER A 323 4.42 8.79 -10.73
N TYR A 324 4.83 7.70 -10.11
CA TYR A 324 4.97 7.64 -8.65
C TYR A 324 5.73 8.85 -8.08
N GLN A 325 6.85 9.22 -8.73
CA GLN A 325 7.66 10.36 -8.29
C GLN A 325 6.95 11.71 -8.47
N GLN A 326 6.12 11.86 -9.50
CA GLN A 326 5.31 13.06 -9.67
C GLN A 326 4.22 13.15 -8.60
N ALA A 327 3.51 12.05 -8.33
CA ALA A 327 2.52 11.96 -7.27
C ALA A 327 3.15 12.24 -5.89
N TYR A 328 4.29 11.63 -5.60
CA TYR A 328 5.05 11.84 -4.36
C TYR A 328 5.44 13.30 -4.17
N ARG A 329 5.98 13.95 -5.21
CA ARG A 329 6.31 15.38 -5.16
C ARG A 329 5.06 16.24 -5.01
N ALA A 330 4.00 15.96 -5.73
CA ALA A 330 2.75 16.68 -5.60
C ALA A 330 2.24 16.64 -4.15
N VAL A 331 2.20 15.45 -3.55
CA VAL A 331 1.69 15.26 -2.19
C VAL A 331 2.57 15.90 -1.13
N TYR A 332 3.89 15.78 -1.21
CA TYR A 332 4.75 16.28 -0.13
C TYR A 332 5.32 17.69 -0.35
N SER A 333 5.32 18.17 -1.60
CA SER A 333 5.96 19.45 -1.95
C SER A 333 5.18 20.28 -2.97
N GLY A 334 4.03 19.81 -3.43
CA GLY A 334 3.24 20.45 -4.48
C GLY A 334 2.27 21.51 -3.98
N GLY A 335 2.20 21.74 -2.66
CA GLY A 335 1.29 22.74 -2.09
C GLY A 335 -0.19 22.30 -2.19
N LEU A 336 -0.46 21.02 -2.17
CA LEU A 336 -1.82 20.52 -2.25
C LEU A 336 -2.65 20.89 -1.03
N ARG A 337 -3.93 21.08 -1.24
CA ARG A 337 -4.96 21.17 -0.21
C ARG A 337 -5.80 19.89 -0.29
N ILE A 338 -5.65 19.02 0.70
CA ILE A 338 -6.32 17.72 0.75
C ILE A 338 -7.45 17.84 1.77
N TYR A 339 -8.70 17.77 1.33
CA TYR A 339 -9.87 17.81 2.21
C TYR A 339 -10.23 16.40 2.61
N SER A 340 -9.94 16.06 3.85
CA SER A 340 -10.18 14.74 4.45
C SER A 340 -11.67 14.46 4.60
N ALA A 341 -12.04 13.20 4.39
CA ALA A 341 -13.39 12.70 4.68
C ALA A 341 -13.60 12.31 6.16
N GLN A 342 -12.54 12.37 6.98
CA GLN A 342 -12.56 11.96 8.38
C GLN A 342 -13.59 12.76 9.20
N ASP A 343 -14.43 12.06 9.95
CA ASP A 343 -15.24 12.67 11.02
C ASP A 343 -14.44 12.59 12.33
N ALA A 344 -13.99 13.74 12.80
CA ALA A 344 -13.13 13.83 13.99
C ALA A 344 -13.79 13.27 15.25
N ARG A 345 -15.15 13.32 15.35
CA ARG A 345 -15.91 12.78 16.49
C ARG A 345 -15.89 11.24 16.46
N ILE A 346 -16.09 10.66 15.27
CA ILE A 346 -16.10 9.19 15.09
C ILE A 346 -14.68 8.67 15.24
N GLN A 347 -13.68 9.33 14.65
CA GLN A 347 -12.28 8.95 14.82
C GLN A 347 -11.86 8.94 16.29
N LYS A 348 -12.19 10.00 17.02
CA LYS A 348 -11.89 10.08 18.46
C LYS A 348 -12.53 8.95 19.26
N ILE A 349 -13.77 8.55 18.93
CA ILE A 349 -14.42 7.41 19.58
C ILE A 349 -13.63 6.13 19.29
N CYS A 350 -13.24 5.92 18.04
CA CYS A 350 -12.45 4.74 17.65
C CYS A 350 -11.12 4.70 18.39
N ASP A 351 -10.40 5.82 18.45
CA ASP A 351 -9.11 5.92 19.12
C ASP A 351 -9.24 5.61 20.62
N GLU A 352 -10.20 6.25 21.31
CA GLU A 352 -10.46 6.03 22.76
C GLU A 352 -10.83 4.57 23.07
N GLU A 353 -11.62 3.90 22.22
CA GLU A 353 -11.97 2.50 22.42
C GLU A 353 -10.81 1.55 22.13
N PHE A 354 -9.90 1.91 21.22
CA PHE A 354 -8.68 1.15 20.94
C PHE A 354 -7.59 1.35 21.99
N GLU A 355 -7.57 2.49 22.66
CA GLU A 355 -6.71 2.74 23.83
C GLU A 355 -7.22 2.09 25.11
N ASN A 356 -8.53 1.81 25.20
CA ASN A 356 -9.14 1.24 26.39
C ASN A 356 -8.75 -0.24 26.59
N PRO A 357 -7.94 -0.58 27.60
CA PRO A 357 -7.46 -1.95 27.80
C PRO A 357 -8.59 -2.94 28.17
N GLN A 358 -9.76 -2.47 28.59
CA GLN A 358 -10.88 -3.32 28.93
C GLN A 358 -11.54 -3.98 27.70
N ASN A 359 -11.36 -3.36 26.53
CA ASN A 359 -11.88 -3.87 25.26
C ASN A 359 -11.03 -5.03 24.70
N PHE A 360 -9.89 -5.33 25.32
CA PHE A 360 -8.97 -6.35 24.84
C PHE A 360 -8.80 -7.50 25.84
N PRO A 361 -8.40 -8.70 25.36
CA PRO A 361 -8.06 -9.79 26.26
C PRO A 361 -6.92 -9.42 27.23
N ALA A 362 -7.04 -9.86 28.46
CA ALA A 362 -5.98 -9.68 29.46
C ALA A 362 -4.76 -10.58 29.16
N GLY A 363 -3.58 -10.17 29.57
CA GLY A 363 -2.35 -10.97 29.35
C GLY A 363 -1.79 -10.78 27.94
N THR A 364 -1.76 -9.53 27.48
CA THR A 364 -1.17 -9.17 26.17
C THR A 364 0.30 -9.56 26.09
N GLN A 365 0.66 -10.17 24.96
CA GLN A 365 2.03 -10.41 24.57
C GLN A 365 2.57 -9.17 23.83
N ALA A 366 3.90 -9.10 23.69
CA ALA A 366 4.56 -8.07 22.87
C ALA A 366 5.00 -8.70 21.55
N GLY A 367 4.49 -8.19 20.44
CA GLY A 367 5.00 -8.51 19.12
C GLY A 367 6.16 -7.58 18.77
N ILE A 368 7.15 -8.05 18.05
CA ILE A 368 8.28 -7.25 17.56
C ILE A 368 8.30 -7.24 16.03
N ASP A 369 8.55 -6.05 15.48
CA ASP A 369 8.95 -5.83 14.08
C ASP A 369 10.33 -5.19 14.09
N TYR A 370 11.29 -5.85 13.42
CA TYR A 370 12.71 -5.51 13.47
C TYR A 370 13.30 -5.33 12.09
N ALA A 371 14.03 -4.24 11.91
CA ALA A 371 14.83 -4.00 10.71
C ALA A 371 16.15 -3.32 11.10
N LEU A 372 17.25 -3.76 10.49
CA LEU A 372 18.60 -3.25 10.72
C LEU A 372 19.37 -3.23 9.41
N SER A 373 19.97 -2.09 9.06
CA SER A 373 20.88 -1.96 7.93
C SER A 373 22.29 -1.68 8.44
N VAL A 374 23.25 -2.50 8.06
CA VAL A 374 24.65 -2.40 8.46
C VAL A 374 25.55 -2.27 7.24
N GLN A 375 26.41 -1.28 7.23
CA GLN A 375 27.46 -1.13 6.22
C GLN A 375 28.79 -1.66 6.79
N SER A 376 29.32 -2.69 6.16
CA SER A 376 30.64 -3.24 6.48
C SER A 376 31.77 -2.30 6.06
N ALA A 377 32.98 -2.53 6.59
CA ALA A 377 34.17 -1.73 6.30
C ALA A 377 34.54 -1.68 4.79
N ASP A 378 34.14 -2.70 4.01
CA ASP A 378 34.29 -2.76 2.55
C ASP A 378 33.19 -2.02 1.77
N LYS A 379 32.25 -1.36 2.47
CA LYS A 379 31.06 -0.65 1.99
C LYS A 379 29.93 -1.53 1.47
N THR A 380 29.95 -2.82 1.72
CA THR A 380 28.81 -3.69 1.47
C THR A 380 27.72 -3.37 2.49
N VAL A 381 26.49 -3.17 2.02
CA VAL A 381 25.32 -2.99 2.90
C VAL A 381 24.60 -4.31 3.03
N THR A 382 24.32 -4.70 4.26
CA THR A 382 23.55 -5.90 4.60
C THR A 382 22.35 -5.47 5.41
N ASP A 383 21.16 -5.89 4.96
CA ASP A 383 19.91 -5.65 5.64
C ASP A 383 19.48 -6.90 6.39
N TYR A 384 19.07 -6.73 7.63
CA TYR A 384 18.58 -7.78 8.51
C TYR A 384 17.13 -7.47 8.89
N GLY A 385 16.29 -8.49 8.93
CA GLY A 385 14.88 -8.37 9.21
C GLY A 385 14.37 -9.31 10.30
N ASN A 386 13.07 -9.49 10.33
CA ASN A 386 12.38 -10.37 11.26
C ASN A 386 12.87 -11.82 11.19
N ASP A 387 13.16 -12.33 10.00
CA ASP A 387 13.60 -13.72 9.80
C ASP A 387 14.98 -13.97 10.42
N ASP A 388 15.89 -13.00 10.31
CA ASP A 388 17.22 -13.07 10.92
C ASP A 388 17.13 -13.05 12.44
N LEU A 389 16.29 -12.18 13.00
CA LEU A 389 16.01 -12.14 14.43
C LEU A 389 15.38 -13.46 14.90
N ILE A 390 14.40 -14.02 14.15
CA ILE A 390 13.82 -15.34 14.46
C ILE A 390 14.90 -16.41 14.49
N ALA A 391 15.74 -16.48 13.46
CA ALA A 391 16.80 -17.47 13.37
C ALA A 391 17.80 -17.35 14.54
N TRP A 392 18.16 -16.11 14.88
CA TRP A 392 19.07 -15.83 15.98
C TRP A 392 18.47 -16.24 17.34
N VAL A 393 17.23 -15.81 17.66
CA VAL A 393 16.57 -16.15 18.92
C VAL A 393 16.34 -17.66 19.03
N ARG A 394 15.96 -18.33 17.92
CA ARG A 394 15.80 -19.80 17.90
C ARG A 394 17.08 -20.54 18.21
N SER A 395 18.21 -20.02 17.76
CA SER A 395 19.52 -20.65 18.00
C SER A 395 20.07 -20.39 19.40
N HIS A 396 19.66 -19.30 20.08
CA HIS A 396 20.25 -18.87 21.35
C HIS A 396 19.39 -19.12 22.59
N SER A 397 18.05 -18.98 22.46
CA SER A 397 17.20 -18.97 23.65
C SER A 397 15.89 -19.75 23.51
N ASN A 398 15.17 -19.61 22.38
CA ASN A 398 13.84 -20.20 22.21
C ASN A 398 13.67 -20.86 20.83
N PRO A 399 13.85 -22.18 20.70
CA PRO A 399 13.73 -22.90 19.42
C PRO A 399 12.37 -22.76 18.72
N SER A 400 11.32 -22.35 19.43
CA SER A 400 9.97 -22.19 18.90
C SER A 400 9.57 -20.71 18.74
N PHE A 401 10.55 -19.80 18.80
CA PHE A 401 10.28 -18.36 18.72
C PHE A 401 9.62 -17.95 17.40
N ARG A 402 8.62 -17.05 17.47
CA ARG A 402 7.84 -16.53 16.36
C ARG A 402 7.49 -15.06 16.52
N LEU A 403 8.45 -14.20 16.82
CA LEU A 403 8.28 -12.74 17.00
C LEU A 403 7.33 -12.33 18.14
N MET A 404 7.12 -13.21 19.12
CA MET A 404 6.23 -12.97 20.24
C MET A 404 6.96 -13.14 21.56
N TYR A 405 6.83 -12.14 22.41
CA TYR A 405 7.42 -12.09 23.75
C TYR A 405 6.33 -11.93 24.81
N THR A 406 6.61 -12.37 25.99
CA THR A 406 5.73 -12.10 27.16
C THR A 406 5.93 -10.70 27.71
N ASP A 407 7.03 -10.03 27.32
CA ASP A 407 7.45 -8.76 27.85
C ASP A 407 8.22 -7.95 26.79
N ALA A 408 7.86 -6.67 26.65
CA ALA A 408 8.47 -5.73 25.72
C ALA A 408 9.97 -5.47 26.01
N GLN A 409 10.40 -5.56 27.28
CA GLN A 409 11.79 -5.37 27.67
C GLN A 409 12.67 -6.53 27.13
N GLN A 410 12.17 -7.76 27.21
CA GLN A 410 12.87 -8.91 26.64
C GLN A 410 12.99 -8.78 25.11
N ALA A 411 11.94 -8.31 24.43
CA ALA A 411 11.97 -8.08 23.00
C ALA A 411 13.08 -7.08 22.60
N ARG A 412 13.19 -5.96 23.33
CA ARG A 412 14.25 -4.96 23.09
C ARG A 412 15.64 -5.53 23.40
N SER A 413 15.77 -6.31 24.47
CA SER A 413 17.04 -6.93 24.85
C SER A 413 17.55 -7.93 23.82
N ASP A 414 16.66 -8.75 23.28
CA ASP A 414 17.01 -9.73 22.25
C ASP A 414 17.38 -9.04 20.92
N ALA A 415 16.63 -8.02 20.53
CA ALA A 415 16.93 -7.21 19.33
C ALA A 415 18.32 -6.53 19.45
N GLN A 416 18.62 -5.92 20.60
CA GLN A 416 19.96 -5.34 20.88
C GLN A 416 21.05 -6.39 20.84
N SER A 417 20.84 -7.55 21.45
CA SER A 417 21.80 -8.66 21.47
C SER A 417 22.04 -9.22 20.06
N PHE A 418 20.97 -9.29 19.26
CA PHE A 418 21.09 -9.66 17.85
C PHE A 418 21.93 -8.65 17.08
N ARG A 419 21.61 -7.33 17.18
CA ARG A 419 22.40 -6.27 16.56
C ARG A 419 23.87 -6.40 16.92
N ASP A 420 24.17 -6.51 18.22
CA ASP A 420 25.55 -6.61 18.73
C ASP A 420 26.27 -7.88 18.23
N SER A 421 25.52 -8.90 17.81
CA SER A 421 26.08 -10.14 17.22
C SER A 421 26.41 -10.04 15.73
N VAL A 422 25.75 -9.11 14.98
CA VAL A 422 25.91 -8.97 13.52
C VAL A 422 26.71 -7.73 13.13
N VAL A 423 26.90 -6.77 14.04
CA VAL A 423 27.71 -5.57 13.80
C VAL A 423 29.13 -5.84 14.22
N GLY A 424 30.07 -5.88 13.28
CA GLY A 424 31.49 -6.13 13.50
C GLY A 424 32.28 -4.86 13.84
N GLU A 425 33.53 -5.03 14.24
CA GLU A 425 34.47 -3.92 14.48
C GLU A 425 34.77 -3.20 13.16
N GLY A 426 34.43 -1.92 13.07
CA GLY A 426 34.59 -1.09 11.86
C GLY A 426 33.34 -1.02 10.98
N ASP A 427 32.27 -1.72 11.31
CA ASP A 427 30.99 -1.61 10.63
C ASP A 427 30.21 -0.36 11.11
N THR A 428 29.34 0.13 10.26
CA THR A 428 28.49 1.30 10.55
C THR A 428 27.02 0.90 10.46
N VAL A 429 26.25 1.09 11.54
CA VAL A 429 24.80 0.95 11.51
C VAL A 429 24.23 2.14 10.73
N LEU A 430 23.61 1.88 9.60
CA LEU A 430 22.96 2.88 8.76
C LEU A 430 21.57 3.23 9.27
N GLY A 431 20.88 2.27 9.86
CA GLY A 431 19.55 2.45 10.47
C GLY A 431 19.15 1.22 11.26
N GLU A 432 18.38 1.43 12.35
CA GLU A 432 17.76 0.38 13.12
C GLU A 432 16.33 0.79 13.48
N ARG A 433 15.38 -0.11 13.28
CA ARG A 433 14.00 0.06 13.72
C ARG A 433 13.56 -1.11 14.58
N ILE A 434 13.11 -0.82 15.77
CA ILE A 434 12.53 -1.78 16.72
C ILE A 434 11.13 -1.30 17.06
N THR A 435 10.10 -1.90 16.48
CA THR A 435 8.71 -1.58 16.79
C THR A 435 8.13 -2.69 17.64
N ILE A 436 7.61 -2.34 18.82
CA ILE A 436 7.01 -3.30 19.74
C ILE A 436 5.55 -2.93 19.95
N THR A 437 4.67 -3.86 19.61
CA THR A 437 3.23 -3.66 19.68
C THR A 437 2.55 -4.68 20.57
N PRO A 438 1.52 -4.28 21.33
CA PRO A 438 0.73 -5.23 22.12
C PRO A 438 -0.01 -6.21 21.21
N GLN A 439 -0.06 -7.48 21.60
CA GLN A 439 -0.74 -8.55 20.86
C GLN A 439 -1.81 -9.25 21.73
N PRO A 440 -2.94 -9.73 21.18
CA PRO A 440 -3.31 -9.65 19.76
C PRO A 440 -3.61 -8.22 19.30
N GLN A 441 -3.55 -8.01 18.00
CA GLN A 441 -3.87 -6.76 17.33
C GLN A 441 -5.34 -6.69 16.91
N ALA A 442 -5.79 -5.49 16.54
CA ALA A 442 -7.09 -5.24 15.94
C ALA A 442 -7.02 -4.07 14.96
N SER A 443 -7.96 -4.00 14.04
CA SER A 443 -8.17 -2.83 13.18
C SER A 443 -9.65 -2.49 13.08
N CYS A 444 -9.95 -1.21 12.83
CA CYS A 444 -11.29 -0.68 12.67
C CYS A 444 -11.40 0.18 11.42
N VAL A 445 -12.50 0.03 10.71
CA VAL A 445 -12.89 0.92 9.59
C VAL A 445 -14.36 1.31 9.78
N VAL A 446 -14.68 2.59 9.70
CA VAL A 446 -16.04 3.11 9.72
C VAL A 446 -16.30 3.88 8.42
N ILE A 447 -17.33 3.48 7.67
CA ILE A 447 -17.69 4.06 6.36
C ILE A 447 -19.10 4.64 6.44
N ASP A 448 -19.26 5.87 5.95
CA ASP A 448 -20.57 6.42 5.59
C ASP A 448 -21.04 5.71 4.31
N GLN A 449 -21.96 4.77 4.46
CA GLN A 449 -22.40 3.94 3.34
C GLN A 449 -23.15 4.73 2.25
N SER A 450 -23.67 5.91 2.58
CA SER A 450 -24.42 6.75 1.62
C SER A 450 -23.51 7.46 0.62
N THR A 451 -22.23 7.62 0.97
CA THR A 451 -21.23 8.34 0.18
C THR A 451 -20.01 7.49 -0.17
N GLY A 452 -19.74 6.42 0.57
CA GLY A 452 -18.51 5.64 0.47
C GLY A 452 -17.31 6.30 1.15
N LEU A 453 -17.49 7.42 1.83
CA LEU A 453 -16.42 8.12 2.52
C LEU A 453 -16.05 7.40 3.82
N VAL A 454 -14.75 7.23 4.04
CA VAL A 454 -14.21 6.63 5.28
C VAL A 454 -14.27 7.67 6.39
N ALA A 455 -15.17 7.48 7.34
CA ALA A 455 -15.36 8.42 8.45
C ALA A 455 -14.29 8.26 9.54
N ALA A 456 -13.80 7.04 9.76
CA ALA A 456 -12.72 6.76 10.72
C ALA A 456 -11.97 5.47 10.35
N LEU A 457 -10.69 5.42 10.77
CA LEU A 457 -9.84 4.24 10.59
C LEU A 457 -8.82 4.14 11.72
N VAL A 458 -8.70 2.95 12.30
CA VAL A 458 -7.62 2.58 13.23
C VAL A 458 -6.90 1.36 12.68
N GLY A 459 -5.60 1.53 12.41
CA GLY A 459 -4.77 0.50 11.77
C GLY A 459 -4.08 -0.46 12.72
N GLY A 460 -4.20 -0.25 14.03
CA GLY A 460 -3.57 -1.11 15.02
C GLY A 460 -3.82 -0.65 16.44
N ARG A 461 -3.49 -1.51 17.39
CA ARG A 461 -3.54 -1.29 18.82
C ARG A 461 -2.16 -0.88 19.35
N GLY A 462 -2.12 0.04 20.32
CA GLY A 462 -0.89 0.57 20.91
C GLY A 462 -0.47 1.89 20.30
N ASP A 463 0.56 2.52 20.89
CA ASP A 463 1.06 3.80 20.44
C ASP A 463 1.69 3.71 19.05
N LYS A 464 1.34 4.65 18.20
CA LYS A 464 1.95 4.79 16.87
C LYS A 464 3.18 5.68 16.99
N GLU A 465 4.35 5.07 17.04
CA GLU A 465 5.64 5.75 17.28
C GLU A 465 6.24 6.41 16.02
N ALA A 466 5.80 6.02 14.82
CA ALA A 466 6.30 6.55 13.56
C ALA A 466 5.21 6.66 12.49
N SER A 467 5.40 7.57 11.52
CA SER A 467 4.57 7.69 10.32
C SER A 467 4.82 6.51 9.37
N LEU A 468 3.85 6.20 8.49
CA LEU A 468 3.94 5.15 7.47
C LEU A 468 4.31 3.76 8.03
N THR A 469 3.78 3.44 9.22
CA THR A 469 3.91 2.10 9.82
C THR A 469 2.76 1.19 9.37
N LEU A 470 2.88 -0.12 9.66
CA LEU A 470 1.92 -1.13 9.25
C LEU A 470 0.47 -0.77 9.64
N ASN A 471 -0.35 -0.53 8.63
CA ASN A 471 -1.77 -0.24 8.78
C ASN A 471 -2.60 -1.49 8.49
N ARG A 472 -3.06 -2.18 9.54
CA ARG A 472 -3.78 -3.44 9.43
C ARG A 472 -5.19 -3.30 8.86
N ALA A 473 -5.69 -2.07 8.76
CA ALA A 473 -7.00 -1.80 8.19
C ALA A 473 -6.98 -1.73 6.65
N SER A 474 -5.90 -1.20 6.07
CA SER A 474 -5.80 -0.93 4.63
C SER A 474 -4.79 -1.81 3.87
N TYR A 475 -3.80 -2.40 4.55
CA TYR A 475 -2.75 -3.18 3.88
C TYR A 475 -2.71 -4.65 4.26
N THR A 476 -3.00 -4.99 5.52
CA THR A 476 -2.89 -6.38 5.96
C THR A 476 -3.99 -7.23 5.34
N LEU A 477 -3.60 -8.25 4.59
CA LEU A 477 -4.52 -9.22 4.01
C LEU A 477 -4.77 -10.37 4.99
N ARG A 478 -6.04 -10.61 5.31
CA ARG A 478 -6.47 -11.66 6.24
C ARG A 478 -7.62 -12.47 5.67
N GLN A 479 -7.68 -13.73 6.06
CA GLN A 479 -8.79 -14.59 5.68
C GLN A 479 -10.10 -14.08 6.28
N PRO A 480 -11.12 -13.75 5.47
CA PRO A 480 -12.36 -13.16 5.96
C PRO A 480 -13.28 -14.15 6.69
N GLY A 481 -13.02 -15.45 6.55
CA GLY A 481 -13.83 -16.49 7.15
C GLY A 481 -15.31 -16.37 6.77
N SER A 482 -16.19 -16.65 7.71
CA SER A 482 -17.64 -16.70 7.50
C SER A 482 -18.30 -15.38 7.08
N THR A 483 -17.61 -14.23 7.10
CA THR A 483 -18.15 -12.98 6.52
C THR A 483 -18.36 -13.12 5.01
N PHE A 484 -17.55 -13.92 4.34
CA PHE A 484 -17.65 -14.17 2.90
C PHE A 484 -18.92 -14.93 2.49
N LYS A 485 -19.53 -15.70 3.37
CA LYS A 485 -20.82 -16.37 3.08
C LYS A 485 -21.87 -15.41 2.53
N ILE A 486 -21.90 -14.19 3.09
CA ILE A 486 -22.86 -13.17 2.63
C ILE A 486 -22.52 -12.75 1.19
N LEU A 487 -21.26 -12.44 0.92
CA LEU A 487 -20.81 -11.86 -0.37
C LEU A 487 -20.81 -12.89 -1.51
N THR A 488 -20.32 -14.09 -1.24
CA THR A 488 -20.05 -15.10 -2.28
C THR A 488 -21.16 -16.12 -2.46
N THR A 489 -22.01 -16.30 -1.46
CA THR A 489 -23.02 -17.37 -1.47
C THR A 489 -24.44 -16.83 -1.37
N TYR A 490 -24.80 -16.12 -0.28
CA TYR A 490 -26.19 -15.75 -0.04
C TYR A 490 -26.63 -14.57 -0.92
N ALA A 491 -25.79 -13.56 -1.12
CA ALA A 491 -26.11 -12.43 -1.98
C ALA A 491 -26.40 -12.88 -3.43
N PRO A 492 -25.47 -13.57 -4.12
CA PRO A 492 -25.76 -14.03 -5.48
C PRO A 492 -26.91 -15.04 -5.55
N ALA A 493 -27.11 -15.90 -4.55
CA ALA A 493 -28.21 -16.87 -4.55
C ALA A 493 -29.59 -16.19 -4.43
N LEU A 494 -29.71 -15.13 -3.62
CA LEU A 494 -30.92 -14.32 -3.52
C LEU A 494 -31.12 -13.44 -4.76
N GLU A 495 -30.07 -12.82 -5.25
CA GLU A 495 -30.08 -11.95 -6.45
C GLU A 495 -30.60 -12.69 -7.68
N ASN A 496 -30.10 -13.91 -7.89
CA ASN A 496 -30.49 -14.79 -8.98
C ASN A 496 -31.80 -15.54 -8.71
N LYS A 497 -32.47 -15.29 -7.59
CA LYS A 497 -33.69 -16.00 -7.16
C LYS A 497 -33.57 -17.52 -7.09
N ALA A 498 -32.34 -18.00 -6.88
CA ALA A 498 -32.09 -19.46 -6.71
C ALA A 498 -32.65 -19.99 -5.37
N VAL A 499 -32.80 -19.12 -4.41
CA VAL A 499 -33.43 -19.37 -3.11
C VAL A 499 -34.16 -18.15 -2.60
N THR A 500 -35.03 -18.34 -1.62
CA THR A 500 -35.60 -17.30 -0.76
C THR A 500 -35.10 -17.50 0.67
N LEU A 501 -35.39 -16.58 1.60
CA LEU A 501 -35.04 -16.76 3.01
C LEU A 501 -35.76 -17.93 3.65
N ALA A 502 -36.99 -18.28 3.17
CA ALA A 502 -37.77 -19.45 3.60
C ALA A 502 -37.32 -20.77 2.95
N SER A 503 -36.49 -20.72 1.87
CA SER A 503 -36.00 -21.96 1.23
C SER A 503 -35.17 -22.79 2.21
N THR A 504 -35.36 -24.13 2.18
CA THR A 504 -34.66 -25.04 3.07
C THR A 504 -33.51 -25.77 2.37
N ILE A 505 -32.46 -26.01 3.11
CA ILE A 505 -31.32 -26.83 2.70
C ILE A 505 -30.96 -27.76 3.86
N VAL A 506 -30.69 -29.02 3.54
CA VAL A 506 -30.38 -30.02 4.59
C VAL A 506 -28.94 -29.85 5.04
N ASP A 507 -28.75 -29.53 6.32
CA ASP A 507 -27.47 -29.56 7.01
C ASP A 507 -27.17 -30.98 7.50
N GLU A 508 -26.31 -31.68 6.79
CA GLU A 508 -25.92 -33.07 7.00
C GLU A 508 -24.46 -33.27 6.67
N PRO A 509 -23.80 -34.40 7.02
CA PRO A 509 -22.43 -34.67 6.65
C PRO A 509 -22.19 -34.45 5.13
N TYR A 510 -21.30 -33.53 4.81
CA TYR A 510 -20.99 -33.13 3.44
C TYR A 510 -19.47 -33.07 3.22
N ARG A 511 -19.03 -33.29 1.98
CA ARG A 511 -17.64 -33.25 1.60
C ARG A 511 -17.42 -32.32 0.40
N TYR A 512 -16.30 -31.65 0.41
CA TYR A 512 -15.81 -30.96 -0.78
C TYR A 512 -15.59 -31.96 -1.94
N SER A 513 -15.50 -31.49 -3.17
CA SER A 513 -15.32 -32.31 -4.36
C SER A 513 -14.07 -33.21 -4.32
N TRP A 514 -13.06 -32.79 -3.56
CA TRP A 514 -11.81 -33.55 -3.35
C TRP A 514 -11.84 -34.47 -2.11
N GLY A 515 -12.99 -34.62 -1.45
CA GLY A 515 -13.21 -35.61 -0.41
C GLY A 515 -13.05 -35.12 1.03
N THR A 516 -12.46 -33.94 1.29
CA THR A 516 -12.33 -33.36 2.65
C THR A 516 -13.70 -33.04 3.24
N PRO A 517 -13.98 -33.38 4.53
CA PRO A 517 -15.25 -33.06 5.16
C PRO A 517 -15.44 -31.55 5.37
N VAL A 518 -16.68 -31.09 5.19
CA VAL A 518 -17.10 -29.75 5.59
C VAL A 518 -17.69 -29.84 6.98
N ASN A 519 -17.07 -29.19 7.96
CA ASN A 519 -17.51 -29.23 9.35
C ASN A 519 -18.19 -27.90 9.74
N ASN A 520 -19.32 -28.00 10.46
CA ASN A 520 -19.90 -26.84 11.14
C ASN A 520 -19.08 -26.48 12.39
N ALA A 521 -19.11 -25.20 12.77
CA ALA A 521 -18.45 -24.75 14.00
C ALA A 521 -18.99 -25.44 15.26
N SER A 522 -20.29 -25.75 15.27
CA SER A 522 -20.99 -26.52 16.34
C SER A 522 -20.54 -27.97 16.43
N LYS A 523 -19.85 -28.52 15.39
CA LYS A 523 -19.53 -29.96 15.23
C LYS A 523 -20.77 -30.86 15.18
N THR A 524 -21.96 -30.27 14.95
CA THR A 524 -23.25 -30.94 14.82
C THR A 524 -23.95 -30.56 13.53
N TYR A 525 -24.99 -31.29 13.17
CA TYR A 525 -25.81 -31.04 12.00
C TYR A 525 -27.25 -30.78 12.43
N ALA A 526 -27.88 -29.73 11.88
CA ALA A 526 -29.21 -29.27 12.28
C ALA A 526 -30.33 -29.88 11.43
N GLY A 527 -30.03 -30.72 10.42
CA GLY A 527 -31.03 -31.25 9.50
C GLY A 527 -31.54 -30.18 8.54
N GLU A 528 -32.83 -30.20 8.26
CA GLU A 528 -33.43 -29.20 7.36
C GLU A 528 -33.49 -27.83 8.04
N VAL A 529 -32.85 -26.82 7.42
CA VAL A 529 -32.78 -25.46 7.93
C VAL A 529 -33.11 -24.46 6.85
N THR A 530 -33.74 -23.34 7.18
CA THR A 530 -33.97 -22.24 6.26
C THR A 530 -32.70 -21.47 5.95
N VAL A 531 -32.68 -20.80 4.81
CA VAL A 531 -31.57 -19.90 4.43
C VAL A 531 -31.38 -18.80 5.49
N ARG A 532 -32.47 -18.22 6.03
CA ARG A 532 -32.43 -17.24 7.11
C ARG A 532 -31.67 -17.78 8.33
N ARG A 533 -32.06 -18.95 8.80
CA ARG A 533 -31.45 -19.62 9.96
C ARG A 533 -29.98 -19.94 9.68
N ALA A 534 -29.66 -20.41 8.47
CA ALA A 534 -28.28 -20.70 8.06
C ALA A 534 -27.38 -19.45 8.06
N ILE A 535 -27.93 -18.27 7.76
CA ILE A 535 -27.22 -16.98 7.88
C ILE A 535 -27.02 -16.62 9.35
N ALA A 536 -28.07 -16.68 10.17
CA ALA A 536 -28.03 -16.32 11.58
C ALA A 536 -27.04 -17.18 12.39
N GLU A 537 -27.09 -18.50 12.22
CA GLU A 537 -26.25 -19.49 12.90
C GLU A 537 -24.91 -19.72 12.18
N SER A 538 -24.72 -19.08 11.00
CA SER A 538 -23.49 -19.20 10.21
C SER A 538 -23.11 -20.64 9.82
N ILE A 539 -24.09 -21.48 9.37
CA ILE A 539 -23.89 -22.89 9.06
C ILE A 539 -22.99 -23.07 7.84
N ASN A 540 -21.89 -23.81 8.00
CA ASN A 540 -20.88 -24.01 6.94
C ASN A 540 -21.39 -24.90 5.82
N VAL A 541 -21.96 -26.06 6.15
CA VAL A 541 -22.43 -27.07 5.17
C VAL A 541 -23.44 -26.44 4.21
N VAL A 542 -24.39 -25.68 4.73
CA VAL A 542 -25.40 -25.02 3.92
C VAL A 542 -24.79 -24.01 2.95
N ALA A 543 -23.83 -23.20 3.42
CA ALA A 543 -23.14 -22.22 2.58
C ALA A 543 -22.38 -22.91 1.44
N VAL A 544 -21.60 -23.97 1.72
CA VAL A 544 -20.85 -24.69 0.70
C VAL A 544 -21.78 -25.39 -0.30
N LYS A 545 -22.86 -26.05 0.17
CA LYS A 545 -23.87 -26.65 -0.71
C LYS A 545 -24.51 -25.62 -1.63
N LEU A 546 -24.87 -24.45 -1.08
CA LEU A 546 -25.51 -23.38 -1.85
C LEU A 546 -24.56 -22.78 -2.88
N LEU A 547 -23.29 -22.47 -2.50
CA LEU A 547 -22.31 -21.99 -3.46
C LEU A 547 -22.04 -23.02 -4.56
N THR A 548 -21.93 -24.30 -4.21
CA THR A 548 -21.76 -25.38 -5.19
C THR A 548 -22.94 -25.40 -6.19
N ARG A 549 -24.17 -25.18 -5.71
CA ARG A 549 -25.38 -25.15 -6.54
C ARG A 549 -25.43 -23.96 -7.50
N ILE A 550 -25.05 -22.77 -7.04
CA ILE A 550 -25.03 -21.55 -7.88
C ILE A 550 -23.73 -21.39 -8.67
N THR A 551 -22.78 -22.27 -8.47
CA THR A 551 -21.37 -22.33 -8.95
C THR A 551 -20.43 -21.37 -8.25
N PRO A 552 -19.19 -21.81 -7.93
CA PRO A 552 -18.17 -20.93 -7.34
C PRO A 552 -17.82 -19.71 -8.19
N GLN A 553 -17.88 -19.82 -9.52
CA GLN A 553 -17.63 -18.69 -10.43
C GLN A 553 -18.58 -17.52 -10.17
N VAL A 554 -19.88 -17.80 -10.00
CA VAL A 554 -20.87 -16.76 -9.69
C VAL A 554 -20.55 -16.06 -8.36
N GLY A 555 -20.13 -16.79 -7.35
CA GLY A 555 -19.72 -16.23 -6.07
C GLY A 555 -18.46 -15.35 -6.18
N TYR A 556 -17.49 -15.82 -6.96
CA TYR A 556 -16.25 -15.10 -7.24
C TYR A 556 -16.51 -13.74 -7.93
N GLU A 557 -17.25 -13.76 -9.05
CA GLU A 557 -17.60 -12.56 -9.79
C GLU A 557 -18.41 -11.57 -8.95
N PHE A 558 -19.32 -12.11 -8.13
CA PHE A 558 -20.14 -11.27 -7.26
C PHE A 558 -19.30 -10.55 -6.21
N ALA A 559 -18.36 -11.23 -5.57
CA ALA A 559 -17.45 -10.61 -4.60
C ALA A 559 -16.54 -9.54 -5.25
N LYS A 560 -16.01 -9.82 -6.44
CA LYS A 560 -15.28 -8.80 -7.24
C LYS A 560 -16.14 -7.60 -7.59
N LYS A 561 -17.39 -7.84 -8.00
CA LYS A 561 -18.35 -6.76 -8.25
C LYS A 561 -18.62 -5.92 -7.00
N MET A 562 -18.53 -6.51 -5.80
CA MET A 562 -18.67 -5.81 -4.53
C MET A 562 -17.38 -5.14 -4.02
N GLY A 563 -16.30 -5.11 -4.81
CA GLY A 563 -15.09 -4.35 -4.51
C GLY A 563 -13.96 -5.14 -3.87
N ILE A 564 -14.07 -6.47 -3.79
CA ILE A 564 -12.96 -7.31 -3.34
C ILE A 564 -11.96 -7.47 -4.50
N SER A 565 -10.82 -6.81 -4.41
CA SER A 565 -9.81 -6.76 -5.48
C SER A 565 -8.79 -7.91 -5.41
N THR A 566 -8.60 -8.48 -4.23
CA THR A 566 -7.53 -9.45 -3.93
C THR A 566 -7.81 -10.88 -4.40
N LEU A 567 -9.04 -11.16 -4.85
CA LEU A 567 -9.41 -12.47 -5.39
C LEU A 567 -8.71 -12.75 -6.72
N THR A 568 -8.21 -13.98 -6.87
CA THR A 568 -7.55 -14.45 -8.09
C THR A 568 -8.23 -15.68 -8.66
N ASP A 569 -8.36 -15.74 -9.97
CA ASP A 569 -8.78 -16.94 -10.74
C ASP A 569 -7.59 -17.76 -11.21
N HIS A 570 -6.42 -17.16 -11.31
CA HIS A 570 -5.19 -17.80 -11.74
C HIS A 570 -3.98 -17.10 -11.13
N LEU A 571 -3.31 -17.74 -10.18
CA LEU A 571 -2.06 -17.27 -9.59
C LEU A 571 -1.02 -18.38 -9.70
N GLU A 572 -0.01 -18.20 -10.53
CA GLU A 572 1.11 -19.11 -10.63
C GLU A 572 2.01 -18.97 -9.40
N THR A 573 2.35 -20.10 -8.79
CA THR A 573 3.28 -20.22 -7.66
C THR A 573 4.22 -21.38 -7.90
N ASP A 574 5.32 -21.45 -7.18
CA ASP A 574 6.27 -22.58 -7.27
C ASP A 574 5.63 -23.94 -6.95
N SER A 575 4.55 -23.95 -6.18
CA SER A 575 3.78 -25.16 -5.83
C SER A 575 2.62 -25.47 -6.78
N GLY A 576 2.36 -24.63 -7.79
CA GLY A 576 1.30 -24.80 -8.78
C GLY A 576 0.39 -23.57 -8.89
N VAL A 577 -0.71 -23.74 -9.62
CA VAL A 577 -1.70 -22.66 -9.83
C VAL A 577 -2.67 -22.62 -8.67
N LEU A 578 -2.81 -21.47 -8.03
CA LEU A 578 -3.85 -21.19 -7.04
C LEU A 578 -5.02 -20.47 -7.71
N THR A 579 -6.24 -20.81 -7.27
CA THR A 579 -7.46 -20.17 -7.72
C THR A 579 -8.44 -20.02 -6.56
N ASP A 580 -9.11 -18.89 -6.47
CA ASP A 580 -10.18 -18.66 -5.50
C ASP A 580 -11.56 -19.12 -6.03
N VAL A 581 -11.61 -19.57 -7.29
CA VAL A 581 -12.82 -20.13 -7.89
C VAL A 581 -13.01 -21.57 -7.42
N GLY A 582 -13.47 -21.73 -6.20
CA GLY A 582 -13.63 -23.04 -5.57
C GLY A 582 -14.69 -23.04 -4.48
N GLN A 583 -15.03 -24.25 -3.99
CA GLN A 583 -16.02 -24.42 -2.91
C GLN A 583 -15.59 -23.79 -1.58
N THR A 584 -14.27 -23.60 -1.34
CA THR A 584 -13.74 -22.96 -0.15
C THR A 584 -14.11 -21.49 -0.07
N LEU A 585 -14.34 -20.83 -1.20
CA LEU A 585 -14.78 -19.45 -1.31
C LEU A 585 -16.05 -19.18 -0.47
N ALA A 586 -16.95 -20.19 -0.36
CA ALA A 586 -18.13 -20.08 0.49
C ALA A 586 -17.81 -19.75 1.96
N LEU A 587 -16.67 -20.17 2.46
CA LEU A 587 -16.24 -20.02 3.84
C LEU A 587 -15.13 -18.98 4.02
N GLY A 588 -14.76 -18.26 2.94
CA GLY A 588 -13.69 -17.29 2.95
C GLY A 588 -12.30 -17.91 2.95
N GLY A 589 -12.16 -19.16 2.48
CA GLY A 589 -10.86 -19.77 2.18
C GLY A 589 -10.38 -19.30 0.82
N ILE A 590 -9.54 -18.27 0.79
CA ILE A 590 -9.02 -17.59 -0.40
C ILE A 590 -7.50 -17.47 -0.35
N SER A 591 -6.86 -17.31 -1.50
CA SER A 591 -5.40 -17.40 -1.63
C SER A 591 -4.66 -16.31 -0.88
N ARG A 592 -5.08 -15.06 -1.02
CA ARG A 592 -4.38 -13.89 -0.44
C ARG A 592 -5.05 -13.34 0.83
N GLY A 593 -6.36 -13.45 0.97
CA GLY A 593 -7.12 -12.75 2.01
C GLY A 593 -7.67 -11.40 1.51
N VAL A 594 -8.25 -10.62 2.43
CA VAL A 594 -8.83 -9.29 2.15
C VAL A 594 -8.35 -8.28 3.19
N THR A 595 -8.37 -6.99 2.84
CA THR A 595 -8.21 -5.92 3.82
C THR A 595 -9.52 -5.66 4.57
N ASN A 596 -9.42 -5.10 5.77
CA ASN A 596 -10.61 -4.67 6.51
C ASN A 596 -11.38 -3.58 5.73
N LEU A 597 -10.67 -2.69 5.06
CA LEU A 597 -11.25 -1.62 4.25
C LEU A 597 -12.12 -2.16 3.12
N GLU A 598 -11.61 -3.13 2.33
CA GLU A 598 -12.37 -3.73 1.24
C GLU A 598 -13.60 -4.51 1.73
N LEU A 599 -13.42 -5.30 2.78
CA LEU A 599 -14.50 -6.08 3.36
C LEU A 599 -15.61 -5.17 3.92
N THR A 600 -15.23 -4.11 4.66
CA THR A 600 -16.18 -3.13 5.18
C THR A 600 -16.89 -2.38 4.05
N GLY A 601 -16.15 -1.99 2.98
CA GLY A 601 -16.72 -1.38 1.77
C GLY A 601 -17.75 -2.27 1.08
N ALA A 602 -17.48 -3.57 0.96
CA ALA A 602 -18.44 -4.53 0.39
C ALA A 602 -19.75 -4.60 1.20
N TYR A 603 -19.65 -4.61 2.53
CA TYR A 603 -20.84 -4.56 3.41
C TYR A 603 -21.54 -3.20 3.38
N ALA A 604 -20.80 -2.09 3.20
CA ALA A 604 -21.39 -0.78 3.00
C ALA A 604 -22.28 -0.73 1.75
N GLY A 605 -21.92 -1.46 0.69
CA GLY A 605 -22.75 -1.63 -0.49
C GLY A 605 -24.06 -2.36 -0.21
N ILE A 606 -24.08 -3.35 0.71
CA ILE A 606 -25.35 -3.98 1.16
C ILE A 606 -26.17 -3.01 1.99
N ALA A 607 -25.55 -2.32 2.96
CA ALA A 607 -26.16 -1.34 3.82
C ALA A 607 -26.81 -0.19 3.03
N ASN A 608 -26.22 0.16 1.90
CA ASN A 608 -26.68 1.18 0.96
C ASN A 608 -27.59 0.60 -0.15
N LEU A 609 -28.42 -0.39 0.18
CA LEU A 609 -29.44 -0.95 -0.73
C LEU A 609 -28.88 -1.48 -2.06
N GLY A 610 -27.66 -2.02 -2.07
CA GLY A 610 -27.02 -2.59 -3.25
C GLY A 610 -26.21 -1.60 -4.08
N HIS A 611 -26.02 -0.39 -3.60
CA HIS A 611 -25.23 0.64 -4.23
C HIS A 611 -23.85 0.74 -3.59
N PHE A 612 -22.85 0.22 -4.27
CA PHE A 612 -21.45 0.20 -3.81
C PHE A 612 -20.70 1.46 -4.25
N TYR A 613 -20.06 2.12 -3.30
CA TYR A 613 -19.06 3.15 -3.52
C TYR A 613 -17.67 2.61 -3.22
N LYS A 614 -16.67 2.92 -4.05
CA LYS A 614 -15.26 2.65 -3.69
C LYS A 614 -14.90 3.51 -2.46
N PRO A 615 -14.40 2.92 -1.36
CA PRO A 615 -14.04 3.71 -0.18
C PRO A 615 -13.02 4.81 -0.50
N LYS A 616 -13.28 6.04 -0.03
CA LYS A 616 -12.42 7.21 -0.23
C LYS A 616 -12.15 7.94 1.08
N PHE A 617 -10.87 8.35 1.27
CA PHE A 617 -10.40 9.05 2.46
C PHE A 617 -10.47 10.57 2.35
N TYR A 618 -10.77 11.11 1.19
CA TYR A 618 -10.85 12.54 0.92
C TYR A 618 -12.06 12.88 0.06
N THR A 619 -12.52 14.11 0.18
CA THR A 619 -13.59 14.67 -0.66
C THR A 619 -13.02 15.37 -1.89
N GLU A 620 -11.97 16.17 -1.70
CA GLU A 620 -11.32 16.93 -2.77
C GLU A 620 -9.82 17.03 -2.54
N VAL A 621 -9.07 17.12 -3.64
CA VAL A 621 -7.67 17.53 -3.65
C VAL A 621 -7.52 18.70 -4.60
N MET A 622 -7.04 19.83 -4.11
CA MET A 622 -6.79 21.04 -4.89
C MET A 622 -5.28 21.32 -4.98
N ASP A 623 -4.87 21.93 -6.07
CA ASP A 623 -3.52 22.49 -6.20
C ASP A 623 -3.35 23.78 -5.38
N GLN A 624 -2.14 24.32 -5.37
CA GLN A 624 -1.81 25.59 -4.68
C GLN A 624 -2.62 26.79 -5.24
N TYR A 625 -3.10 26.72 -6.46
CA TYR A 625 -3.89 27.77 -7.13
C TYR A 625 -5.39 27.65 -6.86
N GLY A 626 -5.84 26.57 -6.23
CA GLY A 626 -7.25 26.28 -5.96
C GLY A 626 -7.97 25.55 -7.08
N ASN A 627 -7.23 24.99 -8.08
CA ASN A 627 -7.84 24.11 -9.07
C ASN A 627 -8.06 22.74 -8.46
N VAL A 628 -9.24 22.17 -8.65
CA VAL A 628 -9.55 20.82 -8.21
C VAL A 628 -8.82 19.83 -9.11
N LEU A 629 -7.96 18.99 -8.53
CA LEU A 629 -7.24 17.92 -9.21
C LEU A 629 -8.00 16.60 -9.12
N LEU A 630 -8.55 16.28 -7.94
CA LEU A 630 -9.33 15.06 -7.70
C LEU A 630 -10.60 15.45 -6.95
N ASP A 631 -11.76 14.90 -7.35
CA ASP A 631 -13.08 15.19 -6.78
C ASP A 631 -13.86 13.91 -6.48
N ASN A 632 -14.12 13.66 -5.21
CA ASN A 632 -14.95 12.58 -4.70
C ASN A 632 -16.26 13.07 -4.08
N THR A 633 -16.62 14.35 -4.22
CA THR A 633 -17.88 14.91 -3.67
C THR A 633 -19.12 14.34 -4.32
N ASN A 634 -19.01 13.91 -5.57
CA ASN A 634 -20.10 13.38 -6.39
C ASN A 634 -19.77 12.00 -6.97
N GLN A 635 -19.22 11.09 -6.16
CA GLN A 635 -19.00 9.72 -6.59
C GLN A 635 -20.30 9.08 -7.10
N LYS A 636 -20.19 8.35 -8.21
CA LYS A 636 -21.31 7.56 -8.72
C LYS A 636 -21.23 6.14 -8.15
N PRO A 637 -22.27 5.65 -7.46
CA PRO A 637 -22.26 4.28 -6.98
C PRO A 637 -22.39 3.29 -8.14
N ARG A 638 -21.76 2.16 -7.99
CA ARG A 638 -22.00 1.00 -8.84
C ARG A 638 -23.13 0.15 -8.23
N THR A 639 -24.20 -0.09 -8.97
CA THR A 639 -25.24 -1.04 -8.53
C THR A 639 -24.69 -2.45 -8.60
N VAL A 640 -24.55 -3.10 -7.45
CA VAL A 640 -23.99 -4.44 -7.32
C VAL A 640 -25.04 -5.52 -7.10
N MET A 641 -26.19 -5.16 -6.55
CA MET A 641 -27.37 -6.03 -6.38
C MET A 641 -28.64 -5.19 -6.34
N LYS A 642 -29.80 -5.85 -6.46
CA LYS A 642 -31.12 -5.21 -6.30
C LYS A 642 -31.35 -4.76 -4.87
N GLU A 643 -32.12 -3.68 -4.70
CA GLU A 643 -32.52 -3.20 -3.39
C GLU A 643 -33.24 -4.30 -2.58
N SER A 644 -34.07 -5.11 -3.21
CA SER A 644 -34.75 -6.24 -2.57
C SER A 644 -33.75 -7.27 -2.02
N THR A 645 -32.69 -7.59 -2.76
CA THR A 645 -31.64 -8.52 -2.29
C THR A 645 -30.90 -7.97 -1.07
N ALA A 646 -30.52 -6.70 -1.10
CA ALA A 646 -29.85 -6.02 0.00
C ALA A 646 -30.74 -6.00 1.27
N GLN A 647 -32.04 -5.73 1.11
CA GLN A 647 -33.00 -5.73 2.22
C GLN A 647 -33.25 -7.12 2.81
N LEU A 648 -33.28 -8.17 1.98
CA LEU A 648 -33.39 -9.55 2.44
C LEU A 648 -32.16 -9.96 3.26
N LEU A 649 -30.96 -9.62 2.75
CA LEU A 649 -29.71 -9.87 3.48
C LEU A 649 -29.66 -9.11 4.80
N THR A 650 -30.05 -7.82 4.80
CA THR A 650 -30.12 -7.00 6.00
C THR A 650 -31.05 -7.62 7.03
N SER A 651 -32.28 -8.02 6.64
CA SER A 651 -33.23 -8.68 7.52
C SER A 651 -32.69 -9.99 8.10
N ALA A 652 -32.01 -10.82 7.30
CA ALA A 652 -31.42 -12.06 7.81
C ALA A 652 -30.19 -11.82 8.70
N MET A 653 -29.43 -10.76 8.45
CA MET A 653 -28.28 -10.38 9.28
C MET A 653 -28.67 -9.65 10.57
N GLU A 654 -29.90 -9.10 10.69
CA GLU A 654 -30.43 -8.68 11.99
C GLU A 654 -30.56 -9.86 12.94
N ASP A 655 -30.89 -11.05 12.42
CA ASP A 655 -31.06 -12.26 13.23
C ASP A 655 -29.72 -12.84 13.74
N VAL A 656 -28.61 -12.54 13.11
CA VAL A 656 -27.26 -12.83 13.66
C VAL A 656 -27.08 -12.24 15.06
N ILE A 657 -27.79 -11.13 15.35
CA ILE A 657 -27.70 -10.36 16.59
C ILE A 657 -28.90 -10.61 17.49
N ARG A 658 -30.12 -10.74 16.92
CA ARG A 658 -31.39 -10.82 17.69
C ARG A 658 -31.80 -12.24 18.06
N ASP A 659 -31.54 -13.21 17.16
CA ASP A 659 -31.92 -14.61 17.43
C ASP A 659 -31.05 -15.19 18.54
N GLU A 660 -31.66 -15.98 19.45
CA GLU A 660 -30.92 -16.64 20.53
C GLU A 660 -29.81 -17.57 20.03
N ALA A 661 -29.98 -18.16 18.85
CA ALA A 661 -28.97 -18.98 18.18
C ALA A 661 -28.01 -18.17 17.29
N GLY A 662 -28.22 -16.86 17.16
CA GLY A 662 -27.38 -15.98 16.35
C GLY A 662 -25.97 -15.84 16.90
N THR A 663 -24.98 -15.84 15.98
CA THR A 663 -23.56 -15.88 16.37
C THR A 663 -23.03 -14.63 17.07
N ALA A 664 -23.80 -13.54 17.12
CA ALA A 664 -23.50 -12.32 17.87
C ALA A 664 -24.58 -11.97 18.92
N HIS A 665 -25.47 -12.94 19.26
CA HIS A 665 -26.55 -12.74 20.24
C HIS A 665 -25.99 -12.29 21.60
N GLY A 666 -26.63 -11.27 22.17
CA GLY A 666 -26.26 -10.72 23.47
C GLY A 666 -24.99 -9.89 23.54
N MET A 667 -24.21 -9.84 22.46
CA MET A 667 -22.92 -9.10 22.41
C MET A 667 -23.05 -7.70 21.80
N ILE A 668 -24.03 -7.49 20.94
CA ILE A 668 -24.26 -6.22 20.25
C ILE A 668 -25.56 -5.59 20.78
N GLN A 669 -25.45 -4.37 21.31
CA GLN A 669 -26.58 -3.65 21.93
C GLN A 669 -26.50 -2.16 21.61
N LEU A 670 -27.29 -1.69 20.64
CA LEU A 670 -27.35 -0.29 20.21
C LEU A 670 -28.70 0.38 20.59
N GLY A 671 -29.37 -0.12 21.64
CA GLY A 671 -30.65 0.41 22.09
C GLY A 671 -31.77 0.20 21.04
N SER A 672 -32.39 1.28 20.57
CA SER A 672 -33.44 1.25 19.54
C SER A 672 -32.92 1.45 18.10
N MET A 673 -31.64 1.65 17.90
CA MET A 673 -31.01 1.68 16.58
C MET A 673 -31.03 0.27 15.97
N SER A 674 -31.48 0.13 14.72
CA SER A 674 -31.38 -1.15 14.01
C SER A 674 -29.93 -1.45 13.67
N VAL A 675 -29.56 -2.71 13.77
CA VAL A 675 -28.22 -3.20 13.46
C VAL A 675 -28.30 -4.55 12.76
N ALA A 676 -27.53 -4.71 11.69
CA ALA A 676 -27.33 -5.96 10.97
C ALA A 676 -25.83 -6.22 10.84
N GLY A 677 -25.42 -7.48 10.85
CA GLY A 677 -24.00 -7.78 10.75
C GLY A 677 -23.70 -9.26 10.61
N LYS A 678 -22.44 -9.58 10.46
CA LYS A 678 -21.95 -10.95 10.27
C LYS A 678 -20.63 -11.17 11.01
N THR A 679 -20.55 -12.28 11.70
CA THR A 679 -19.33 -12.76 12.32
C THR A 679 -18.46 -13.47 11.31
N GLY A 680 -17.15 -13.31 11.41
CA GLY A 680 -16.13 -14.06 10.68
C GLY A 680 -15.18 -14.74 11.66
N THR A 681 -14.86 -15.98 11.40
CA THR A 681 -13.85 -16.72 12.15
C THR A 681 -13.18 -17.66 11.16
N THR A 682 -11.88 -17.67 11.17
CA THR A 682 -11.09 -18.59 10.35
C THR A 682 -10.90 -19.93 11.05
N SER A 683 -10.48 -20.93 10.31
CA SER A 683 -10.09 -22.23 10.88
C SER A 683 -9.04 -22.01 11.97
N GLU A 684 -9.15 -22.76 13.03
CA GLU A 684 -8.24 -22.69 14.18
C GLU A 684 -8.23 -21.34 14.92
N TRP A 685 -9.22 -20.45 14.70
CA TRP A 685 -9.33 -19.17 15.40
C TRP A 685 -8.12 -18.22 15.20
N ARG A 686 -7.57 -18.12 13.98
CA ARG A 686 -6.45 -17.20 13.69
C ARG A 686 -6.93 -15.76 13.53
N ASP A 687 -8.10 -15.59 12.90
CA ASP A 687 -8.75 -14.30 12.68
C ASP A 687 -10.15 -14.29 13.25
N SER A 688 -10.51 -13.19 13.89
CA SER A 688 -11.83 -12.91 14.41
C SER A 688 -12.36 -11.61 13.81
N TRP A 689 -13.50 -11.69 13.15
CA TRP A 689 -14.14 -10.59 12.46
C TRP A 689 -15.54 -10.32 12.97
N PHE A 690 -15.90 -9.06 12.99
CA PHE A 690 -17.28 -8.63 12.96
C PHE A 690 -17.45 -7.45 12.01
N VAL A 691 -18.29 -7.61 10.99
CA VAL A 691 -18.66 -6.53 10.07
C VAL A 691 -20.15 -6.33 10.19
N GLY A 692 -20.55 -5.13 10.58
CA GLY A 692 -21.95 -4.80 10.80
C GLY A 692 -22.21 -3.33 10.47
N TYR A 693 -23.49 -3.00 10.37
CA TYR A 693 -23.92 -1.65 10.01
C TYR A 693 -25.22 -1.26 10.71
N THR A 694 -25.38 0.05 10.85
CA THR A 694 -26.60 0.74 11.21
C THR A 694 -27.19 1.38 9.96
N PRO A 695 -28.35 2.06 10.03
CA PRO A 695 -28.84 2.87 8.90
C PRO A 695 -27.91 4.01 8.44
N TYR A 696 -26.86 4.33 9.21
CA TYR A 696 -25.95 5.45 8.94
C TYR A 696 -24.53 5.01 8.55
N TYR A 697 -23.94 4.09 9.31
CA TYR A 697 -22.54 3.72 9.16
C TYR A 697 -22.34 2.20 9.12
N THR A 698 -21.38 1.80 8.30
CA THR A 698 -20.86 0.42 8.27
C THR A 698 -19.51 0.38 8.97
N CYS A 699 -19.35 -0.55 9.89
CA CYS A 699 -18.12 -0.73 10.64
C CYS A 699 -17.61 -2.17 10.54
N GLY A 700 -16.31 -2.32 10.25
CA GLY A 700 -15.60 -3.58 10.25
C GLY A 700 -14.53 -3.61 11.35
N ILE A 701 -14.52 -4.65 12.15
CA ILE A 701 -13.46 -4.96 13.12
C ILE A 701 -12.81 -6.28 12.75
N TRP A 702 -11.49 -6.23 12.58
CA TRP A 702 -10.63 -7.40 12.56
C TRP A 702 -9.83 -7.51 13.84
N ALA A 703 -9.56 -8.75 14.27
CA ALA A 703 -8.73 -9.04 15.42
C ALA A 703 -7.97 -10.36 15.21
N GLY A 704 -6.69 -10.37 15.58
CA GLY A 704 -5.79 -11.52 15.41
C GLY A 704 -4.35 -11.20 15.80
N TYR A 705 -3.46 -12.16 15.68
CA TYR A 705 -2.04 -11.95 15.82
C TYR A 705 -1.39 -11.52 14.50
N ASP A 706 -0.40 -10.66 14.55
CA ASP A 706 0.34 -10.21 13.36
C ASP A 706 0.99 -11.38 12.61
N ASN A 707 1.57 -12.31 13.34
CA ASN A 707 2.22 -13.51 12.81
C ASN A 707 1.26 -14.66 12.48
N ASN A 708 -0.05 -14.38 12.40
CA ASN A 708 -1.11 -15.35 12.08
C ASN A 708 -1.18 -16.56 13.03
N GLU A 709 -0.76 -16.43 14.28
CA GLU A 709 -0.94 -17.47 15.29
C GLU A 709 -2.41 -17.67 15.68
N VAL A 710 -2.66 -18.83 16.26
CA VAL A 710 -3.97 -19.20 16.79
C VAL A 710 -4.29 -18.37 18.04
N LEU A 711 -5.45 -17.73 18.05
CA LEU A 711 -5.96 -17.07 19.25
C LEU A 711 -6.22 -18.12 20.35
N PRO A 712 -5.88 -17.85 21.62
CA PRO A 712 -6.13 -18.77 22.71
C PRO A 712 -7.59 -19.22 22.80
N ASP A 713 -7.81 -20.49 23.13
CA ASP A 713 -9.16 -21.05 23.31
C ASP A 713 -9.79 -20.54 24.62
N ALA A 714 -10.22 -19.28 24.58
CA ALA A 714 -10.91 -18.62 25.67
C ALA A 714 -11.95 -17.63 25.14
N ASP A 715 -13.10 -17.54 25.77
CA ASP A 715 -14.23 -16.71 25.34
C ASP A 715 -13.86 -15.28 25.02
N LYS A 716 -12.97 -14.67 25.80
CA LYS A 716 -12.52 -13.29 25.55
C LYS A 716 -11.80 -13.10 24.22
N TYR A 717 -11.03 -14.09 23.76
CA TYR A 717 -10.34 -14.03 22.47
C TYR A 717 -11.29 -14.27 21.31
N HIS A 718 -12.30 -15.11 21.51
CA HIS A 718 -13.28 -15.44 20.47
C HIS A 718 -14.40 -14.40 20.31
N THR A 719 -14.54 -13.48 21.26
CA THR A 719 -15.63 -12.50 21.30
C THR A 719 -15.17 -11.06 21.17
N PHE A 720 -13.88 -10.77 21.36
CA PHE A 720 -13.47 -9.37 21.51
C PHE A 720 -13.69 -8.51 20.26
N SER A 721 -13.59 -9.06 19.04
CA SER A 721 -13.93 -8.30 17.81
C SER A 721 -15.38 -7.78 17.83
N LYS A 722 -16.33 -8.60 18.33
CA LYS A 722 -17.74 -8.23 18.50
C LYS A 722 -17.94 -7.20 19.60
N LEU A 723 -17.26 -7.40 20.74
CA LEU A 723 -17.35 -6.50 21.89
C LEU A 723 -16.70 -5.15 21.60
N LEU A 724 -15.55 -5.14 20.91
CA LEU A 724 -14.90 -3.91 20.45
C LEU A 724 -15.76 -3.17 19.43
N TRP A 725 -16.38 -3.90 18.49
CA TRP A 725 -17.36 -3.32 17.58
C TRP A 725 -18.53 -2.66 18.34
N ASN A 726 -19.06 -3.35 19.33
CA ASN A 726 -20.14 -2.80 20.15
C ASN A 726 -19.69 -1.57 20.96
N ALA A 727 -18.47 -1.57 21.51
CA ALA A 727 -17.92 -0.43 22.24
C ALA A 727 -17.81 0.81 21.32
N VAL A 728 -17.26 0.65 20.13
CA VAL A 728 -17.18 1.73 19.14
C VAL A 728 -18.57 2.16 18.68
N MET A 729 -19.38 1.25 18.16
CA MET A 729 -20.62 1.58 17.47
C MET A 729 -21.76 1.99 18.41
N SER A 730 -21.74 1.63 19.68
CA SER A 730 -22.70 2.15 20.66
C SER A 730 -22.51 3.66 20.86
N ARG A 731 -21.27 4.13 20.88
CA ARG A 731 -20.94 5.55 21.00
C ARG A 731 -21.15 6.30 19.69
N VAL A 732 -20.74 5.71 18.55
CA VAL A 732 -20.99 6.29 17.21
C VAL A 732 -22.48 6.45 16.97
N SER A 733 -23.29 5.41 17.25
CA SER A 733 -24.75 5.46 17.08
C SER A 733 -25.45 6.47 18.00
N ALA A 734 -24.83 6.85 19.11
CA ALA A 734 -25.34 7.90 20.00
C ALA A 734 -25.21 9.32 19.43
N LEU A 735 -24.43 9.50 18.36
CA LEU A 735 -24.31 10.77 17.63
C LEU A 735 -25.53 11.03 16.74
N ASP A 736 -26.30 9.99 16.41
CA ASP A 736 -27.41 10.02 15.47
C ASP A 736 -28.76 9.69 16.11
N THR A 737 -29.84 10.03 15.41
CA THR A 737 -31.18 9.67 15.88
C THR A 737 -31.43 8.18 15.65
N PRO A 738 -31.80 7.40 16.69
CA PRO A 738 -32.12 5.99 16.52
C PRO A 738 -33.20 5.76 15.46
N THR A 739 -32.91 4.93 14.48
CA THR A 739 -33.82 4.63 13.39
C THR A 739 -33.77 3.17 12.96
N ARG A 740 -34.76 2.73 12.17
CA ARG A 740 -34.80 1.39 11.59
C ARG A 740 -34.32 1.40 10.15
N PHE A 741 -33.90 0.26 9.66
CA PHE A 741 -33.57 0.09 8.25
C PHE A 741 -34.77 0.45 7.37
N ARG A 742 -34.49 1.17 6.31
CA ARG A 742 -35.51 1.56 5.33
C ARG A 742 -35.92 0.33 4.52
N LEU A 743 -37.24 0.11 4.40
CA LEU A 743 -37.83 -0.85 3.47
C LEU A 743 -38.32 -0.10 2.22
N THR A 744 -38.01 -0.65 1.05
CA THR A 744 -38.54 -0.16 -0.24
C THR A 744 -39.71 -1.04 -0.69
N GLY A 745 -40.47 -0.60 -1.71
CA GLY A 745 -41.60 -1.35 -2.24
C GLY A 745 -41.29 -2.67 -2.94
N ASP A 746 -39.99 -3.03 -3.07
CA ASP A 746 -39.56 -4.25 -3.77
C ASP A 746 -39.55 -5.51 -2.92
N VAL A 747 -39.88 -5.38 -1.64
CA VAL A 747 -40.03 -6.50 -0.72
C VAL A 747 -41.43 -6.55 -0.13
N MET A 748 -41.83 -7.74 0.25
CA MET A 748 -43.09 -7.99 0.94
C MET A 748 -42.90 -9.02 2.04
N THR A 749 -43.79 -8.99 3.05
CA THR A 749 -43.85 -9.99 4.09
C THR A 749 -45.05 -10.93 3.85
N ALA A 750 -44.84 -12.21 3.99
CA ALA A 750 -45.91 -13.20 3.87
C ALA A 750 -45.84 -14.24 4.98
N PRO A 751 -47.02 -14.70 5.50
CA PRO A 751 -47.07 -15.74 6.52
C PRO A 751 -46.64 -17.10 5.95
N VAL A 752 -45.73 -17.76 6.61
CA VAL A 752 -45.11 -19.04 6.23
C VAL A 752 -45.35 -20.06 7.34
N CYS A 753 -45.70 -21.28 6.98
CA CYS A 753 -45.81 -22.41 7.90
C CYS A 753 -44.45 -22.84 8.40
N LYS A 754 -44.26 -22.93 9.72
CA LYS A 754 -42.93 -23.36 10.28
C LYS A 754 -42.54 -24.78 9.88
N THR A 755 -43.52 -25.67 9.61
CA THR A 755 -43.23 -27.09 9.28
C THR A 755 -42.89 -27.30 7.83
N SER A 756 -43.62 -26.67 6.90
CA SER A 756 -43.47 -26.90 5.44
C SER A 756 -42.72 -25.82 4.71
N HIS A 757 -42.47 -24.68 5.35
CA HIS A 757 -41.88 -23.47 4.77
C HIS A 757 -42.63 -22.97 3.52
N MET A 758 -43.87 -23.38 3.33
CA MET A 758 -44.83 -22.91 2.32
C MET A 758 -45.77 -21.84 2.88
N ALA A 759 -46.58 -21.20 2.02
CA ALA A 759 -47.57 -20.23 2.46
C ALA A 759 -48.45 -20.85 3.55
N ALA A 760 -48.65 -20.13 4.68
CA ALA A 760 -49.43 -20.65 5.77
C ALA A 760 -50.87 -20.79 5.39
N SER A 761 -51.50 -21.95 5.70
CA SER A 761 -52.95 -22.16 5.68
C SER A 761 -53.56 -21.84 7.06
N VAL A 762 -54.85 -21.63 7.12
CA VAL A 762 -55.59 -21.42 8.38
C VAL A 762 -55.48 -22.57 9.39
N ARG A 763 -54.95 -23.72 8.92
CA ARG A 763 -54.80 -24.95 9.74
C ARG A 763 -53.36 -25.12 10.24
N CYS A 764 -52.42 -24.23 9.86
CA CYS A 764 -51.05 -24.33 10.35
C CYS A 764 -51.00 -24.00 11.83
N PRO A 765 -50.40 -24.90 12.66
CA PRO A 765 -50.37 -24.67 14.12
C PRO A 765 -49.34 -23.58 14.48
N GLU A 766 -48.27 -23.47 13.66
CA GLU A 766 -47.21 -22.48 13.87
C GLU A 766 -46.91 -21.78 12.56
N VAL A 767 -46.96 -20.46 12.62
CA VAL A 767 -46.72 -19.55 11.48
C VAL A 767 -45.72 -18.51 11.91
N TYR A 768 -44.88 -18.08 10.94
CA TYR A 768 -44.03 -16.91 11.08
C TYR A 768 -44.10 -16.05 9.84
N ASP A 769 -43.82 -14.78 9.99
CA ASP A 769 -43.75 -13.84 8.88
C ASP A 769 -42.35 -13.85 8.27
N GLU A 770 -42.27 -14.14 6.98
CA GLU A 770 -41.01 -14.10 6.25
C GLU A 770 -41.01 -13.02 5.19
N MET A 771 -39.81 -12.41 4.96
CA MET A 771 -39.63 -11.38 3.94
C MET A 771 -39.21 -12.00 2.60
N PHE A 772 -39.83 -11.52 1.53
CA PHE A 772 -39.61 -11.96 0.15
C PHE A 772 -39.38 -10.77 -0.78
N ALA A 773 -38.58 -10.92 -1.80
CA ALA A 773 -38.64 -10.05 -2.95
C ALA A 773 -40.01 -10.23 -3.64
N GLN A 774 -40.57 -9.19 -4.18
CA GLN A 774 -41.88 -9.29 -4.82
C GLN A 774 -41.89 -10.38 -5.91
N GLY A 775 -42.94 -11.24 -5.86
CA GLY A 775 -43.10 -12.35 -6.81
C GLY A 775 -42.31 -13.61 -6.47
N THR A 776 -41.52 -13.64 -5.38
CA THR A 776 -40.75 -14.84 -4.94
C THR A 776 -41.39 -15.56 -3.74
N GLN A 777 -42.48 -15.03 -3.17
CA GLN A 777 -43.20 -15.65 -2.06
C GLN A 777 -43.77 -17.01 -2.48
N PRO A 778 -43.94 -17.96 -1.55
CA PRO A 778 -44.52 -19.27 -1.87
C PRO A 778 -45.90 -19.15 -2.55
N GLN A 779 -46.06 -19.84 -3.67
CA GLN A 779 -47.26 -19.81 -4.49
C GLN A 779 -48.31 -20.85 -4.05
N TYR A 780 -47.94 -21.80 -3.20
CA TYR A 780 -48.80 -22.87 -2.72
C TYR A 780 -48.96 -22.81 -1.22
N TYR A 781 -50.15 -23.07 -0.76
CA TYR A 781 -50.42 -23.26 0.68
C TYR A 781 -49.75 -24.53 1.21
N CYS A 782 -49.50 -24.55 2.50
CA CYS A 782 -48.96 -25.67 3.22
C CYS A 782 -49.68 -26.99 2.87
N ASN A 783 -48.88 -27.97 2.40
CA ASN A 783 -49.39 -29.31 2.05
C ASN A 783 -49.41 -30.29 3.25
N VAL A 784 -48.80 -29.89 4.39
CA VAL A 784 -48.77 -30.69 5.63
C VAL A 784 -50.02 -30.47 6.46
N HIS A 785 -50.50 -29.22 6.59
CA HIS A 785 -51.63 -28.81 7.40
C HIS A 785 -52.78 -28.23 6.56
N GLY A 786 -52.58 -28.12 5.24
CA GLY A 786 -53.55 -27.62 4.27
C GLY A 786 -53.71 -28.60 3.10
N ASP A 787 -54.30 -28.13 2.01
CA ASP A 787 -54.58 -28.91 0.80
C ASP A 787 -53.54 -28.73 -0.32
N GLY A 788 -52.48 -27.91 -0.10
CA GLY A 788 -51.47 -27.64 -1.11
C GLY A 788 -51.96 -26.83 -2.31
N SER A 789 -53.15 -26.18 -2.20
CA SER A 789 -53.73 -25.40 -3.28
C SER A 789 -52.93 -24.13 -3.59
N LEU A 790 -53.15 -23.61 -4.78
CA LEU A 790 -52.58 -22.31 -5.17
C LEU A 790 -53.09 -21.16 -4.30
N VAL A 791 -52.26 -20.25 -3.90
CA VAL A 791 -52.65 -19.02 -3.21
C VAL A 791 -53.41 -18.14 -4.22
N SER A 792 -54.77 -17.98 -3.97
CA SER A 792 -55.61 -17.16 -4.84
C SER A 792 -55.24 -15.70 -4.69
N GLY A 793 -54.66 -15.09 -5.73
CA GLY A 793 -54.38 -13.63 -5.76
C GLY A 793 -53.14 -13.18 -6.52
N GLY A 794 -52.36 -14.07 -7.08
CA GLY A 794 -51.15 -13.74 -7.89
C GLY A 794 -51.48 -13.74 -9.41
N SER A 795 -51.91 -12.60 -9.98
CA SER A 795 -51.96 -12.45 -11.42
C SER A 795 -50.61 -12.20 -11.99
N GLY A 796 -49.98 -13.25 -12.49
CA GLY A 796 -48.73 -13.19 -13.29
C GLY A 796 -48.53 -14.54 -13.93
N GLY A 797 -49.15 -14.72 -15.13
CA GLY A 797 -49.23 -16.00 -15.81
C GLY A 797 -47.90 -16.56 -16.29
N ILE A 798 -47.71 -17.85 -16.10
CA ILE A 798 -47.02 -18.74 -17.02
C ILE A 798 -47.78 -20.07 -17.03
N GLY A 799 -48.02 -20.54 -18.27
CA GLY A 799 -48.90 -21.62 -18.64
C GLY A 799 -48.69 -22.93 -17.96
N GLY A 800 -49.80 -23.65 -17.78
CA GLY A 800 -49.89 -24.92 -17.06
C GLY A 800 -49.02 -26.06 -17.55
N ILE A 801 -48.64 -26.86 -16.54
CA ILE A 801 -48.37 -28.28 -16.70
C ILE A 801 -49.07 -29.00 -15.55
N THR A 802 -50.15 -29.72 -15.91
CA THR A 802 -50.84 -30.69 -15.02
C THR A 802 -49.97 -31.95 -14.96
N GLY A 803 -49.53 -32.37 -13.81
CA GLY A 803 -48.87 -33.65 -13.60
C GLY A 803 -48.75 -33.98 -12.12
N THR A 804 -49.64 -34.83 -11.61
CA THR A 804 -49.58 -35.46 -10.29
C THR A 804 -48.33 -36.34 -10.20
N ASN A 805 -47.40 -36.03 -9.28
CA ASN A 805 -46.67 -37.03 -8.49
C ASN A 805 -45.96 -36.43 -7.28
N SER A 806 -46.22 -37.08 -6.16
CA SER A 806 -45.57 -36.85 -4.88
C SER A 806 -44.10 -37.27 -4.91
N GLN A 807 -43.23 -36.33 -5.09
CA GLN A 807 -41.82 -36.33 -4.67
C GLN A 807 -41.29 -34.89 -4.75
N SER A 808 -40.58 -34.47 -3.73
CA SER A 808 -39.93 -33.19 -3.64
C SER A 808 -39.15 -32.88 -4.90
N GLN A 809 -39.78 -32.22 -5.89
CA GLN A 809 -39.09 -31.76 -7.08
C GLN A 809 -38.57 -30.35 -6.84
N VAL A 810 -37.30 -30.29 -6.64
CA VAL A 810 -36.47 -29.11 -6.89
C VAL A 810 -36.63 -28.78 -8.37
N VAL A 811 -37.32 -27.67 -8.66
CA VAL A 811 -37.39 -27.14 -10.03
C VAL A 811 -36.01 -26.61 -10.37
N ILE A 812 -35.29 -27.39 -11.17
CA ILE A 812 -34.08 -26.92 -11.82
C ILE A 812 -34.55 -26.10 -13.02
N LEU A 813 -34.55 -24.78 -12.90
CA LEU A 813 -34.55 -23.91 -14.07
C LEU A 813 -33.13 -23.90 -14.61
N ASN A 814 -32.91 -24.63 -15.70
CA ASN A 814 -31.79 -24.35 -16.58
C ASN A 814 -32.05 -22.99 -17.23
N ALA A 815 -31.63 -21.95 -16.59
CA ALA A 815 -31.45 -20.67 -17.25
C ALA A 815 -30.02 -20.68 -17.76
N GLU A 816 -29.86 -20.80 -19.07
CA GLU A 816 -28.65 -20.29 -19.72
C GLU A 816 -28.50 -18.83 -19.32
N PRO A 817 -27.30 -18.36 -19.04
CA PRO A 817 -27.07 -16.97 -18.68
C PRO A 817 -27.20 -16.10 -19.93
N ASP A 818 -28.37 -15.55 -20.17
CA ASP A 818 -28.49 -14.36 -21.00
C ASP A 818 -27.90 -13.17 -20.22
N MET A 819 -26.59 -13.04 -20.30
CA MET A 819 -25.89 -11.80 -20.01
C MET A 819 -25.36 -11.24 -21.33
N GLU A 820 -26.21 -10.53 -22.04
CA GLU A 820 -25.73 -9.50 -22.96
C GLU A 820 -25.28 -8.31 -22.10
N PRO A 821 -24.07 -7.77 -22.31
CA PRO A 821 -23.68 -6.53 -21.68
C PRO A 821 -24.42 -5.40 -22.38
N ASP A 822 -25.27 -4.67 -21.66
CA ASP A 822 -25.74 -3.35 -22.07
C ASP A 822 -24.53 -2.42 -22.15
N VAL A 823 -23.93 -2.36 -23.33
CA VAL A 823 -23.02 -1.29 -23.72
C VAL A 823 -23.91 -0.27 -24.44
N GLU A 824 -24.28 0.82 -23.78
CA GLU A 824 -24.75 2.00 -24.46
C GLU A 824 -23.57 2.57 -25.27
N GLU A 825 -23.59 2.32 -26.60
CA GLU A 825 -22.80 3.04 -27.58
C GLU A 825 -23.29 4.49 -27.67
N GLU A 826 -22.55 5.42 -27.08
CA GLU A 826 -22.63 6.80 -27.53
C GLU A 826 -21.91 6.89 -28.89
N THR A 827 -22.71 7.03 -29.96
CA THR A 827 -22.25 7.33 -31.32
C THR A 827 -21.63 8.73 -31.36
N PHE A 828 -20.32 8.78 -31.63
CA PHE A 828 -19.63 9.99 -32.07
C PHE A 828 -19.44 9.90 -33.59
N ASP A 829 -20.19 10.71 -34.33
CA ASP A 829 -20.01 10.91 -35.77
C ASP A 829 -18.76 11.75 -36.03
N GLY A 830 -17.91 11.31 -36.97
CA GLY A 830 -17.14 12.27 -37.69
C GLY A 830 -15.71 11.93 -38.11
N TYR A 831 -15.55 11.38 -39.33
CA TYR A 831 -14.47 11.56 -40.34
C TYR A 831 -13.05 11.11 -40.10
N GLY A 832 -12.61 10.19 -41.02
CA GLY A 832 -11.26 10.22 -41.59
C GLY A 832 -10.51 8.88 -41.63
N GLU A 833 -10.67 8.22 -42.77
CA GLU A 833 -9.75 7.37 -43.56
C GLU A 833 -8.64 6.58 -42.84
N ASP A 834 -8.73 5.28 -42.99
CA ASP A 834 -7.67 4.24 -42.77
C ASP A 834 -6.42 4.48 -43.61
N PRO A 835 -5.27 4.01 -43.15
CA PRO A 835 -4.45 3.17 -44.01
C PRO A 835 -4.13 1.81 -43.39
N VAL A 836 -4.34 0.80 -44.22
CA VAL A 836 -3.85 -0.57 -44.21
C VAL A 836 -2.35 -0.62 -43.86
N TRP A 837 -1.95 -1.48 -42.89
CA TRP A 837 -0.59 -2.00 -42.81
C TRP A 837 -0.61 -3.49 -42.49
N ASP A 838 0.07 -4.22 -43.39
CA ASP A 838 0.34 -5.65 -43.39
C ASP A 838 1.18 -6.07 -42.15
N GLY A 839 0.96 -7.31 -41.77
CA GLY A 839 1.57 -8.00 -40.67
C GLY A 839 3.11 -8.07 -40.66
N VAL A 840 3.65 -8.02 -39.46
CA VAL A 840 4.85 -8.76 -39.03
C VAL A 840 4.60 -9.18 -37.59
N GLU A 841 4.62 -10.48 -37.39
CA GLU A 841 4.76 -11.13 -36.08
C GLU A 841 6.09 -10.69 -35.47
N ASP A 842 6.07 -10.21 -34.21
CA ASP A 842 7.24 -10.29 -33.34
C ASP A 842 6.81 -10.44 -31.88
N ASP A 843 7.17 -11.58 -31.36
CA ASP A 843 7.08 -11.98 -29.96
C ASP A 843 7.97 -11.10 -29.10
N SER A 844 7.42 -10.31 -28.21
CA SER A 844 7.99 -9.98 -26.89
C SER A 844 7.08 -9.02 -26.13
N MET A 845 6.03 -9.53 -25.48
CA MET A 845 5.38 -8.83 -24.38
C MET A 845 6.20 -9.08 -23.11
N THR A 846 7.08 -8.18 -22.77
CA THR A 846 7.60 -8.05 -21.43
C THR A 846 6.57 -7.32 -20.58
N VAL A 847 5.89 -8.09 -19.73
CA VAL A 847 5.07 -7.62 -18.63
C VAL A 847 5.99 -6.81 -17.67
N TRP A 848 5.68 -5.56 -17.47
CA TRP A 848 6.31 -4.75 -16.42
C TRP A 848 5.70 -5.14 -15.08
N ASN A 849 6.49 -5.87 -14.29
CA ASN A 849 6.25 -6.05 -12.87
C ASN A 849 6.55 -4.72 -12.15
N SER A 850 5.58 -4.25 -11.41
CA SER A 850 5.76 -3.22 -10.40
C SER A 850 6.34 -3.85 -9.14
N ASP A 851 7.64 -4.16 -9.15
CA ASP A 851 8.36 -4.61 -7.96
C ASP A 851 9.32 -3.52 -7.53
N SER A 852 8.91 -2.75 -6.53
CA SER A 852 9.84 -2.12 -5.59
C SER A 852 9.09 -1.56 -4.38
N TYR A 853 8.52 -2.40 -3.58
CA TYR A 853 8.51 -2.39 -2.12
C TYR A 853 8.44 -3.86 -1.71
N ASP A 854 9.61 -4.39 -1.55
CA ASP A 854 9.82 -5.73 -1.02
C ASP A 854 9.45 -5.71 0.48
N ASN A 855 8.15 -5.87 0.76
CA ASN A 855 7.68 -6.41 2.00
C ASN A 855 7.54 -7.91 1.79
N SER A 856 8.68 -8.58 1.70
CA SER A 856 8.74 -10.03 1.69
C SER A 856 8.29 -10.58 3.05
N TYR A 857 6.98 -10.51 3.30
CA TYR A 857 6.34 -11.52 4.14
C TYR A 857 6.06 -12.71 3.24
N ASP A 858 7.11 -13.46 3.00
CA ASP A 858 7.00 -14.77 2.39
C ASP A 858 6.20 -15.67 3.32
N SER A 859 4.90 -15.83 3.02
CA SER A 859 4.03 -16.83 3.63
C SER A 859 4.26 -18.20 2.98
N SER A 860 5.52 -18.61 2.86
CA SER A 860 5.86 -20.00 2.55
C SER A 860 5.70 -20.84 3.81
N TYR A 861 4.45 -21.08 4.22
CA TYR A 861 4.14 -22.20 5.09
C TYR A 861 3.78 -23.39 4.20
N ASP A 862 4.79 -24.21 4.08
CA ASP A 862 4.80 -25.55 3.56
C ASP A 862 3.65 -26.38 4.19
N ASN A 863 2.56 -26.59 3.44
CA ASN A 863 1.56 -27.60 3.72
C ASN A 863 1.94 -28.91 3.05
N SER A 864 3.15 -29.38 3.29
CA SER A 864 3.51 -30.75 2.97
C SER A 864 3.02 -31.69 4.08
N TYR A 865 1.74 -32.08 4.01
CA TYR A 865 1.30 -33.31 4.61
C TYR A 865 1.56 -34.44 3.62
N ASP A 866 2.62 -35.14 3.93
CA ASP A 866 3.08 -36.38 3.32
C ASP A 866 1.93 -37.39 3.20
N MET A 867 1.49 -37.71 1.98
CA MET A 867 0.75 -38.91 1.67
C MET A 867 1.75 -39.94 1.18
N GLN A 868 2.35 -40.66 2.08
CA GLN A 868 2.85 -42.02 1.78
C GLN A 868 2.49 -42.94 2.94
N ASN A 869 1.40 -43.67 2.73
CA ASN A 869 1.17 -44.90 3.46
C ASN A 869 0.67 -45.96 2.49
N GLN A 870 1.56 -46.83 2.04
CA GLN A 870 1.24 -48.17 1.58
C GLN A 870 2.30 -49.16 2.05
N GLY A 871 1.88 -49.92 3.03
CA GLY A 871 1.96 -51.35 3.15
C GLY A 871 3.30 -52.05 3.25
N GLN A 872 3.59 -52.65 4.35
CA GLN A 872 3.68 -54.12 4.44
C GLN A 872 4.04 -54.55 5.85
N ASN A 873 3.41 -55.63 6.27
CA ASN A 873 3.53 -56.39 7.50
C ASN A 873 4.96 -56.86 7.79
N GLU A 874 5.34 -57.08 9.05
CA GLU A 874 5.53 -58.38 9.65
C GLU A 874 6.24 -58.26 11.03
N ASP A 875 5.63 -58.90 11.99
CA ASP A 875 6.11 -59.65 13.12
C ASP A 875 7.12 -59.09 14.14
N GLY A 876 6.71 -59.15 15.42
CA GLY A 876 7.53 -59.81 16.43
C GLY A 876 7.71 -59.08 17.77
N ALA A 877 6.93 -59.54 18.74
CA ALA A 877 7.31 -59.76 20.14
C ALA A 877 7.39 -58.58 21.13
N ASP A 878 6.39 -58.53 21.94
CA ASP A 878 6.42 -58.11 23.39
C ASP A 878 7.40 -59.03 24.17
N PRO A 879 7.98 -58.68 25.32
CA PRO A 879 7.21 -58.63 26.56
C PRO A 879 7.61 -57.64 27.68
N ALA A 880 6.59 -57.21 28.38
CA ALA A 880 6.41 -57.28 29.86
C ALA A 880 7.30 -56.49 30.87
N GLY A 881 6.62 -55.90 31.78
CA GLY A 881 6.97 -55.58 33.15
C GLY A 881 6.84 -54.08 33.49
N GLY A 882 5.99 -53.55 34.28
CA GLY A 882 5.19 -54.10 35.40
C GLY A 882 5.45 -53.33 36.69
N TRP A 883 4.40 -52.74 37.26
CA TRP A 883 4.22 -52.40 38.69
C TRP A 883 5.01 -51.14 39.21
N ASN A 884 4.55 -50.29 40.16
CA ASN A 884 3.40 -50.09 41.05
C ASN A 884 3.42 -48.64 41.56
N GLN A 885 2.34 -48.00 41.77
CA GLN A 885 1.53 -47.66 42.97
C GLN A 885 2.27 -47.07 44.18
N ASP A 886 1.57 -46.14 44.78
CA ASP A 886 1.61 -45.59 46.14
C ASP A 886 2.40 -44.27 46.27
N GLY A 887 1.91 -43.17 46.80
CA GLY A 887 0.79 -42.94 47.67
C GLY A 887 1.14 -41.80 48.65
N GLN A 888 0.16 -40.98 48.93
CA GLN A 888 0.00 -40.15 50.11
C GLN A 888 0.62 -38.77 50.21
N ASN A 889 -0.32 -37.85 50.26
CA ASN A 889 -0.32 -36.57 50.99
C ASN A 889 -0.14 -36.80 52.52
N PRO A 890 0.32 -35.86 53.28
CA PRO A 890 -0.65 -35.19 54.16
C PRO A 890 -0.44 -33.67 54.39
N ALA A 891 -1.55 -33.14 54.84
CA ALA A 891 -1.92 -31.85 55.30
C ALA A 891 -1.23 -31.34 56.56
N GLY A 892 -1.40 -30.06 56.84
CA GLY A 892 -1.18 -29.32 58.08
C GLY A 892 -1.18 -27.84 57.82
N GLU A 893 -2.20 -27.15 57.89
CA GLU A 893 -2.96 -26.45 58.97
C GLU A 893 -2.16 -25.53 59.89
N MET A 894 -2.82 -24.34 60.02
CA MET A 894 -2.84 -23.36 61.10
C MET A 894 -1.87 -22.17 60.95
N ASP A 895 -2.18 -20.98 61.23
CA ASP A 895 -3.33 -20.23 61.79
C ASP A 895 -2.89 -18.75 61.93
N SER A 896 -3.90 -17.85 61.87
CA SER A 896 -4.07 -16.62 62.65
C SER A 896 -3.58 -15.29 62.17
N ASP A 897 -4.54 -14.50 61.76
CA ASP A 897 -4.80 -13.05 61.99
C ASP A 897 -4.70 -12.67 63.49
N PRO A 898 -4.79 -11.42 63.92
CA PRO A 898 -5.04 -10.11 63.27
C PRO A 898 -4.28 -8.91 63.90
N LEU A 899 -4.49 -7.71 63.45
CA LEU A 899 -4.84 -6.49 64.16
C LEU A 899 -4.36 -5.20 63.51
N GLN A 900 -5.32 -4.40 63.10
CA GLN A 900 -5.67 -3.02 63.45
C GLN A 900 -4.58 -1.92 63.43
N GLY A 901 -4.93 -0.87 62.71
CA GLY A 901 -4.95 0.44 63.29
C GLY A 901 -4.71 1.64 62.40
N SER A 902 -5.79 2.33 62.12
CA SER A 902 -6.05 3.79 62.15
C SER A 902 -5.36 4.73 61.14
N ALA A 903 -6.11 5.27 60.25
CA ALA A 903 -6.63 6.69 60.17
C ALA A 903 -5.61 7.81 60.20
N SER A 904 -5.57 8.60 59.13
CA SER A 904 -5.94 10.03 59.07
C SER A 904 -5.48 10.65 57.72
N GLY A 905 -6.41 11.25 56.95
CA GLY A 905 -6.09 12.23 55.94
C GLY A 905 -6.02 13.64 56.58
N PRO A 906 -6.16 14.75 55.86
CA PRO A 906 -5.95 15.06 54.45
C PRO A 906 -5.05 16.30 54.27
N GLY A 907 -4.74 16.75 53.03
CA GLY A 907 -4.11 18.05 52.85
C GLY A 907 -3.62 18.32 51.40
N ASP A 908 -4.45 18.94 50.63
CA ASP A 908 -4.29 20.16 49.82
C ASP A 908 -3.15 20.27 48.77
N ILE A 909 -3.57 20.28 47.51
CA ILE A 909 -3.44 21.30 46.46
C ILE A 909 -2.16 22.19 46.52
N VAL A 910 -1.38 22.16 45.43
CA VAL A 910 -0.84 23.39 44.78
C VAL A 910 -0.66 23.17 43.28
N ILE A 911 -1.37 23.98 42.51
CA ILE A 911 -1.23 24.34 41.10
C ILE A 911 -0.04 25.31 40.93
N TYR A 912 0.76 25.12 39.84
CA TYR A 912 1.42 26.19 39.04
C TYR A 912 2.10 25.48 37.87
N SER A 913 1.96 25.86 36.70
CA SER A 913 1.63 26.78 35.63
C SER A 913 2.30 26.20 34.36
#